data_4611c9ac5fc7cf57a194bdc8fc4c75d4
#
_entry.id   4611c9ac5fc7cf57a194bdc8fc4c75d4
#
_cell.length_a   1.000
_cell.length_b   1.000
_cell.length_c   1.000
_cell.angle_alpha   90.00
_cell.angle_beta   90.00
_cell.angle_gamma   90.00
#
_symmetry.space_group_name_H-M   'P 1'
#
loop_
_entity.id
_entity.type
_entity.pdbx_description
1 polymer ?
#
loop_
_entity_poly.entity_id
_entity_poly.type
_entity_poly.pdbx_seq_one_letter_code
_entity_poly.pdbx_strand_id
1 'polypeptide(L)'
;MLYADLEIRIVARDSQDGTDGYRVELTLDQGQEFGPGFARKDGLTTFDATGAETKQAYGERLFETLFADPKIKSGWDRARGQNPRRRIRLRIDPELSELHPIQWELLRAPSDDSAQLSLQAATPFSRYLPQEWQPGTAVLDRPIKVLVAVANPSDLAAWNLQPVDAKTEYESLLAATADIKDDDGAPAIRFDLLPHPCTLEAIRDALKQGYHVLHFIGHGTSRLEKDENGIERLRTSLLLPNAAKGDKVEQVADTAIAEMIDHQLGDATVKSDERLRLVFLESCETATRDANDAYRGLAPQLVKAGVAAVVAMQDLVEVKTARPFASTFYRQLLRHGQVDLACNEARDAVRTQKLRGDDVPVLFMRLRSGELLRVRGRVAQTDRATFWKRLSVNINTEQCVPFLGPRINSGIVPRPEAIARWLAVGNGYALADADKLARVAQFEAYKDPSAFRSMYMKRLKEGVYRSVGRAPTAAEVKQFDKQTLRAVTDAVGWGEASKKVEECRIYHALADLQLPLYVTTNVDDFMYEALAHHPALKPEDVRRIGPRWQKATEGAPPHSVLEPEPSSTTPYVLHLNGFDDTADPSQLDHVALSEDDMMAKYIRLARDQVEIIPSNIVTRLSDSSWLFLGYDIDDWEFRVVVQGLLQPIAQARATTKLHIGVQLEVGPGGTGIDEQAVQKYLQGYLEQRFRITVYWGSPAQFVAELNRRLLED
;
A
#
# COMPACT_ATOMS: atom_id res chain seq x y z
N MET A 1 -8.31 0.96 3.22
CA MET A 1 -8.72 2.22 2.53
C MET A 1 -7.82 2.42 1.33
N LEU A 2 -8.39 2.68 0.16
CA LEU A 2 -7.62 2.87 -1.05
C LEU A 2 -7.45 4.38 -1.29
N TYR A 3 -6.21 4.84 -1.27
CA TYR A 3 -5.82 6.21 -1.64
C TYR A 3 -5.24 6.20 -3.04
N ALA A 4 -5.52 7.22 -3.82
CA ALA A 4 -4.74 7.51 -5.01
C ALA A 4 -3.37 8.05 -4.58
N ASP A 5 -2.31 7.62 -5.25
CA ASP A 5 -0.95 8.09 -4.97
C ASP A 5 -0.69 9.41 -5.67
N LEU A 6 -0.38 10.46 -4.91
CA LEU A 6 -0.02 11.77 -5.43
C LEU A 6 1.40 12.12 -4.98
N GLU A 7 2.36 12.00 -5.88
CA GLU A 7 3.75 12.38 -5.63
C GLU A 7 3.99 13.80 -6.15
N ILE A 8 4.45 14.67 -5.26
CA ILE A 8 4.92 16.02 -5.56
C ILE A 8 6.45 15.97 -5.48
N ARG A 9 7.14 16.20 -6.58
CA ARG A 9 8.59 16.13 -6.65
C ARG A 9 9.19 17.47 -6.94
N ILE A 10 10.14 17.90 -6.10
CA ILE A 10 10.98 19.08 -6.32
C ILE A 10 12.36 18.55 -6.75
N VAL A 11 12.72 18.76 -8.03
CA VAL A 11 13.78 18.00 -8.70
C VAL A 11 15.12 18.73 -8.73
N ALA A 12 15.11 20.01 -9.07
CA ALA A 12 16.33 20.78 -9.31
C ALA A 12 16.08 22.28 -9.14
N ARG A 13 17.18 23.02 -8.93
CA ARG A 13 17.13 24.47 -9.07
C ARG A 13 16.91 24.81 -10.55
N ASP A 14 16.10 25.83 -10.78
CA ASP A 14 15.75 26.34 -12.11
C ASP A 14 15.69 27.87 -12.08
N SER A 15 15.76 28.53 -13.23
CA SER A 15 15.60 29.96 -13.36
C SER A 15 14.74 30.26 -14.57
N GLN A 16 13.65 30.98 -14.36
CA GLN A 16 12.75 31.43 -15.42
C GLN A 16 12.60 32.94 -15.38
N ASP A 17 12.78 33.58 -16.54
CA ASP A 17 12.66 35.04 -16.69
C ASP A 17 13.51 35.86 -15.65
N GLY A 18 14.71 35.32 -15.32
CA GLY A 18 15.60 35.95 -14.34
C GLY A 18 15.16 35.74 -12.88
N THR A 19 14.17 34.91 -12.61
CA THR A 19 13.71 34.57 -11.25
C THR A 19 14.22 33.18 -10.87
N ASP A 20 14.90 33.09 -9.72
CA ASP A 20 15.37 31.82 -9.17
C ASP A 20 14.23 31.01 -8.56
N GLY A 21 14.25 29.71 -8.76
CA GLY A 21 13.24 28.82 -8.25
C GLY A 21 13.61 27.34 -8.37
N TYR A 22 12.59 26.52 -8.42
CA TYR A 22 12.73 25.06 -8.46
C TYR A 22 11.78 24.46 -9.50
N ARG A 23 12.26 23.42 -10.15
CA ARG A 23 11.45 22.61 -11.04
C ARG A 23 10.59 21.65 -10.21
N VAL A 24 9.27 21.65 -10.47
CA VAL A 24 8.28 20.85 -9.78
C VAL A 24 7.60 19.89 -10.76
N GLU A 25 7.42 18.66 -10.35
CA GLU A 25 6.73 17.62 -11.08
C GLU A 25 5.63 17.02 -10.19
N LEU A 26 4.50 16.66 -10.78
CA LEU A 26 3.39 16.03 -10.08
C LEU A 26 3.04 14.73 -10.78
N THR A 27 2.95 13.63 -10.04
CA THR A 27 2.60 12.31 -10.58
C THR A 27 1.42 11.74 -9.82
N LEU A 28 0.38 11.31 -10.54
CA LEU A 28 -0.81 10.67 -10.00
C LEU A 28 -0.83 9.19 -10.40
N ASP A 29 -1.05 8.28 -9.43
CA ASP A 29 -1.25 6.84 -9.63
C ASP A 29 -0.24 6.17 -10.58
N GLN A 30 1.06 6.42 -10.37
CA GLN A 30 2.19 5.79 -11.08
C GLN A 30 2.22 5.98 -12.62
N GLY A 31 1.51 6.94 -13.18
CA GLY A 31 1.54 7.07 -14.63
C GLY A 31 1.01 8.34 -15.22
N GLN A 32 0.27 9.14 -14.48
CA GLN A 32 -0.19 10.42 -14.98
C GLN A 32 0.72 11.53 -14.47
N GLU A 33 1.61 12.02 -15.34
CA GLU A 33 2.56 13.08 -15.02
C GLU A 33 2.01 14.44 -15.45
N PHE A 34 2.23 15.44 -14.60
CA PHE A 34 1.93 16.84 -14.85
C PHE A 34 3.20 17.65 -14.61
N GLY A 35 3.51 18.53 -15.52
CA GLY A 35 4.72 19.33 -15.45
C GLY A 35 5.71 18.97 -16.56
N PRO A 36 6.95 19.45 -16.49
CA PRO A 36 7.47 20.23 -15.37
C PRO A 36 6.82 21.60 -15.24
N GLY A 37 6.69 22.06 -14.00
CA GLY A 37 6.30 23.41 -13.64
C GLY A 37 7.39 24.10 -12.84
N PHE A 38 7.19 25.36 -12.49
CA PHE A 38 8.15 26.19 -11.81
C PHE A 38 7.57 26.76 -10.50
N ALA A 39 8.32 26.63 -9.39
CA ALA A 39 8.01 27.23 -8.11
C ALA A 39 9.12 28.24 -7.72
N ARG A 40 8.73 29.47 -7.40
CA ARG A 40 9.66 30.54 -7.05
C ARG A 40 10.32 30.29 -5.69
N LYS A 41 11.62 30.58 -5.60
CA LYS A 41 12.41 30.40 -4.37
C LYS A 41 11.95 31.30 -3.22
N ASP A 42 11.59 32.55 -3.51
CA ASP A 42 11.20 33.56 -2.52
C ASP A 42 9.93 33.18 -1.72
N GLY A 43 9.04 32.34 -2.28
CA GLY A 43 7.86 31.82 -1.60
C GLY A 43 8.11 30.54 -0.78
N LEU A 44 9.23 29.86 -1.00
CA LEU A 44 9.59 28.60 -0.32
C LEU A 44 10.66 28.86 0.76
N THR A 45 10.23 29.47 1.86
CA THR A 45 11.08 29.82 3.01
C THR A 45 10.59 29.15 4.29
N THR A 46 11.42 29.08 5.32
CA THR A 46 11.04 28.59 6.64
C THR A 46 10.05 29.53 7.32
N PHE A 47 9.19 28.99 8.20
CA PHE A 47 8.27 29.77 8.99
C PHE A 47 9.01 30.58 10.05
N ASP A 48 8.76 31.89 10.09
CA ASP A 48 9.26 32.78 11.15
C ASP A 48 8.19 32.96 12.23
N ALA A 49 8.37 32.27 13.36
CA ALA A 49 7.45 32.35 14.49
C ALA A 49 7.47 33.75 15.19
N THR A 50 8.47 34.59 14.91
CA THR A 50 8.58 35.96 15.45
C THR A 50 8.00 37.00 14.52
N GLY A 51 7.70 36.64 13.28
CA GLY A 51 7.10 37.47 12.25
C GLY A 51 5.60 37.70 12.44
N ALA A 52 5.03 38.54 11.57
CA ALA A 52 3.58 38.81 11.58
C ALA A 52 2.75 37.75 10.84
N GLU A 53 3.38 36.85 10.12
CA GLU A 53 2.70 35.78 9.33
C GLU A 53 2.15 34.70 10.25
N THR A 54 0.88 34.36 10.09
CA THR A 54 0.27 33.23 10.83
C THR A 54 0.66 31.92 10.18
N LYS A 55 0.64 30.81 10.94
CA LYS A 55 0.85 29.43 10.39
C LYS A 55 -0.13 29.12 9.25
N GLN A 56 -1.35 29.65 9.32
CA GLN A 56 -2.32 29.48 8.25
C GLN A 56 -1.88 30.21 6.98
N ALA A 57 -1.59 31.51 7.05
CA ALA A 57 -1.13 32.31 5.90
C ALA A 57 0.16 31.73 5.29
N TYR A 58 1.06 31.28 6.14
CA TYR A 58 2.28 30.60 5.72
C TYR A 58 1.98 29.31 4.91
N GLY A 59 1.09 28.45 5.41
CA GLY A 59 0.70 27.21 4.74
C GLY A 59 0.01 27.47 3.39
N GLU A 60 -0.83 28.49 3.31
CA GLU A 60 -1.48 28.94 2.07
C GLU A 60 -0.44 29.48 1.08
N ARG A 61 0.49 30.32 1.52
CA ARG A 61 1.61 30.82 0.69
C ARG A 61 2.50 29.69 0.16
N LEU A 62 2.84 28.70 0.98
CA LEU A 62 3.58 27.53 0.52
C LEU A 62 2.84 26.82 -0.60
N PHE A 63 1.54 26.61 -0.43
CA PHE A 63 0.70 25.96 -1.43
C PHE A 63 0.65 26.79 -2.73
N GLU A 64 0.32 28.07 -2.62
CA GLU A 64 0.24 28.96 -3.78
C GLU A 64 1.56 29.03 -4.55
N THR A 65 2.70 29.04 -3.84
CA THR A 65 4.03 29.03 -4.48
C THR A 65 4.32 27.71 -5.18
N LEU A 66 4.04 26.57 -4.51
CA LEU A 66 4.33 25.24 -5.06
C LEU A 66 3.45 24.90 -6.26
N PHE A 67 2.21 25.41 -6.27
CA PHE A 67 1.22 25.19 -7.32
C PHE A 67 0.95 26.46 -8.18
N ALA A 68 1.89 27.40 -8.23
CA ALA A 68 1.77 28.62 -9.04
C ALA A 68 1.70 28.33 -10.55
N ASP A 69 2.45 27.33 -11.00
CA ASP A 69 2.45 26.92 -12.42
C ASP A 69 1.09 26.31 -12.82
N PRO A 70 0.45 26.81 -13.89
CA PRO A 70 -0.87 26.32 -14.33
C PRO A 70 -0.92 24.82 -14.62
N LYS A 71 0.19 24.22 -15.08
CA LYS A 71 0.25 22.76 -15.37
C LYS A 71 0.18 21.97 -14.06
N ILE A 72 0.96 22.38 -13.06
CA ILE A 72 0.99 21.74 -11.75
C ILE A 72 -0.33 21.95 -11.02
N LYS A 73 -0.90 23.16 -11.09
CA LYS A 73 -2.20 23.46 -10.51
C LYS A 73 -3.33 22.65 -11.15
N SER A 74 -3.33 22.55 -12.47
CA SER A 74 -4.31 21.72 -13.20
C SER A 74 -4.20 20.24 -12.80
N GLY A 75 -2.96 19.73 -12.61
CA GLY A 75 -2.72 18.39 -12.10
C GLY A 75 -3.27 18.18 -10.70
N TRP A 76 -3.04 19.13 -9.79
CA TRP A 76 -3.60 19.09 -8.44
C TRP A 76 -5.13 19.12 -8.45
N ASP A 77 -5.75 20.05 -9.17
CA ASP A 77 -7.20 20.20 -9.22
C ASP A 77 -7.85 18.95 -9.82
N ARG A 78 -7.22 18.34 -10.84
CA ARG A 78 -7.66 17.07 -11.42
C ARG A 78 -7.53 15.93 -10.41
N ALA A 79 -6.38 15.79 -9.76
CA ALA A 79 -6.17 14.75 -8.75
C ALA A 79 -7.20 14.85 -7.63
N ARG A 80 -7.51 16.08 -7.18
CA ARG A 80 -8.51 16.36 -6.16
C ARG A 80 -9.92 16.00 -6.62
N GLY A 81 -10.31 16.43 -7.82
CA GLY A 81 -11.65 16.19 -8.35
C GLY A 81 -11.94 14.72 -8.62
N GLN A 82 -10.93 13.96 -9.07
CA GLN A 82 -11.08 12.54 -9.39
C GLN A 82 -10.88 11.63 -8.18
N ASN A 83 -10.06 12.02 -7.22
CA ASN A 83 -9.67 11.21 -6.07
C ASN A 83 -9.78 12.01 -4.78
N PRO A 84 -10.94 12.06 -4.13
CA PRO A 84 -11.11 12.75 -2.85
C PRO A 84 -10.14 12.26 -1.77
N ARG A 85 -9.83 10.95 -1.79
CA ARG A 85 -8.81 10.34 -0.94
C ARG A 85 -7.52 10.13 -1.72
N ARG A 86 -6.47 10.86 -1.37
CA ARG A 86 -5.18 10.82 -2.04
C ARG A 86 -4.03 10.89 -1.05
N ARG A 87 -3.11 9.97 -1.15
CA ARG A 87 -1.87 9.96 -0.37
C ARG A 87 -0.89 10.95 -0.97
N ILE A 88 -0.47 11.93 -0.17
CA ILE A 88 0.45 12.97 -0.61
C ILE A 88 1.86 12.59 -0.18
N ARG A 89 2.72 12.41 -1.16
CA ARG A 89 4.13 12.12 -0.98
C ARG A 89 4.97 13.29 -1.50
N LEU A 90 5.56 14.05 -0.60
CA LEU A 90 6.48 15.13 -0.96
C LEU A 90 7.89 14.57 -1.09
N ARG A 91 8.43 14.59 -2.29
CA ARG A 91 9.79 14.19 -2.61
C ARG A 91 10.64 15.41 -2.93
N ILE A 92 11.69 15.61 -2.16
CA ILE A 92 12.68 16.67 -2.37
C ILE A 92 13.99 15.99 -2.74
N ASP A 93 14.59 16.37 -3.88
CA ASP A 93 15.86 15.79 -4.28
C ASP A 93 16.96 16.15 -3.26
N PRO A 94 17.86 15.20 -2.93
CA PRO A 94 18.82 15.36 -1.82
C PRO A 94 19.76 16.56 -1.93
N GLU A 95 19.97 17.07 -3.14
CA GLU A 95 20.83 18.24 -3.41
C GLU A 95 20.17 19.58 -3.02
N LEU A 96 18.87 19.59 -2.75
CA LEU A 96 18.09 20.75 -2.37
C LEU A 96 17.98 20.86 -0.84
N SER A 97 19.13 20.86 -0.16
CA SER A 97 19.20 20.83 1.32
C SER A 97 18.47 22.00 1.99
N GLU A 98 18.40 23.16 1.31
CA GLU A 98 17.69 24.35 1.78
C GLU A 98 16.18 24.21 1.88
N LEU A 99 15.58 23.20 1.24
CA LEU A 99 14.13 22.93 1.29
C LEU A 99 13.74 21.98 2.43
N HIS A 100 14.68 21.25 3.00
CA HIS A 100 14.38 20.31 4.08
C HIS A 100 13.94 20.98 5.39
N PRO A 101 14.45 22.18 5.77
CA PRO A 101 13.99 22.89 6.96
C PRO A 101 12.58 23.50 6.85
N ILE A 102 11.99 23.56 5.67
CA ILE A 102 10.65 24.11 5.45
C ILE A 102 9.60 23.26 6.16
N GLN A 103 8.64 23.92 6.82
CA GLN A 103 7.55 23.28 7.55
C GLN A 103 6.43 22.85 6.57
N TRP A 104 6.72 21.84 5.72
CA TRP A 104 5.79 21.33 4.72
C TRP A 104 4.49 20.77 5.32
N GLU A 105 4.53 20.36 6.56
CA GLU A 105 3.38 19.87 7.32
C GLU A 105 2.31 20.93 7.51
N LEU A 106 2.65 22.21 7.36
CA LEU A 106 1.70 23.35 7.38
C LEU A 106 1.00 23.58 6.03
N LEU A 107 1.35 22.85 4.98
CA LEU A 107 0.79 23.03 3.63
C LEU A 107 -0.74 23.03 3.64
N ARG A 108 -1.35 24.07 3.09
CA ARG A 108 -2.81 24.29 3.05
C ARG A 108 -3.28 24.56 1.64
N ALA A 109 -4.27 23.80 1.18
CA ALA A 109 -4.95 24.07 -0.07
C ALA A 109 -6.10 25.08 0.15
N PRO A 110 -6.05 26.28 -0.44
CA PRO A 110 -7.11 27.30 -0.23
C PRO A 110 -8.50 26.82 -0.67
N SER A 111 -8.56 25.87 -1.60
CA SER A 111 -9.80 25.33 -2.17
C SER A 111 -10.49 24.23 -1.34
N ASP A 112 -9.87 23.78 -0.25
CA ASP A 112 -10.37 22.71 0.62
C ASP A 112 -10.74 23.27 2.00
N ASP A 113 -11.55 24.33 2.05
CA ASP A 113 -11.88 25.10 3.25
C ASP A 113 -10.63 25.58 4.03
N SER A 114 -9.53 25.84 3.32
CA SER A 114 -8.20 26.14 3.89
C SER A 114 -7.71 25.10 4.90
N ALA A 115 -8.05 23.85 4.74
CA ALA A 115 -7.63 22.81 5.65
C ALA A 115 -6.18 22.37 5.42
N GLN A 116 -5.45 22.17 6.51
CA GLN A 116 -4.07 21.68 6.49
C GLN A 116 -4.03 20.23 6.04
N LEU A 117 -3.26 19.94 4.98
CA LEU A 117 -3.25 18.60 4.35
C LEU A 117 -2.76 17.49 5.30
N SER A 118 -1.79 17.81 6.14
CA SER A 118 -1.20 16.86 7.10
C SER A 118 -2.09 16.49 8.30
N LEU A 119 -3.29 17.07 8.40
CA LEU A 119 -4.26 16.79 9.46
C LEU A 119 -5.44 15.95 8.95
N GLN A 120 -5.65 15.89 7.64
CA GLN A 120 -6.83 15.24 7.09
C GLN A 120 -6.60 13.73 6.89
N ALA A 121 -7.56 12.91 7.31
CA ALA A 121 -7.56 11.49 6.99
C ALA A 121 -7.70 11.23 5.48
N ALA A 122 -8.23 12.17 4.71
CA ALA A 122 -8.35 12.06 3.26
C ALA A 122 -7.03 12.28 2.51
N THR A 123 -6.05 12.93 3.15
CA THR A 123 -4.75 13.29 2.55
C THR A 123 -3.56 12.86 3.42
N PRO A 124 -3.35 11.55 3.68
CA PRO A 124 -2.16 11.11 4.40
C PRO A 124 -0.90 11.72 3.80
N PHE A 125 -0.08 12.39 4.62
CA PHE A 125 1.03 13.22 4.18
C PHE A 125 2.37 12.69 4.71
N SER A 126 3.37 12.61 3.83
CA SER A 126 4.72 12.19 4.18
C SER A 126 5.79 12.86 3.33
N ARG A 127 7.00 12.96 3.86
CA ARG A 127 8.22 13.24 3.11
C ARG A 127 8.75 11.91 2.59
N TYR A 128 8.73 11.75 1.27
CA TYR A 128 9.04 10.47 0.62
C TYR A 128 10.48 10.44 0.11
N LEU A 129 11.19 9.37 0.47
CA LEU A 129 12.56 9.11 0.06
C LEU A 129 12.61 7.79 -0.70
N PRO A 130 12.54 7.80 -2.05
CA PRO A 130 12.65 6.58 -2.83
C PRO A 130 14.05 5.99 -2.74
N GLN A 131 14.13 4.67 -2.69
CA GLN A 131 15.39 3.93 -2.77
C GLN A 131 15.24 2.70 -3.66
N GLU A 132 16.39 2.21 -4.18
CA GLU A 132 16.46 1.02 -5.03
C GLU A 132 16.05 -0.27 -4.29
N TRP A 133 16.29 -0.34 -2.97
CA TRP A 133 15.95 -1.48 -2.13
C TRP A 133 14.52 -1.36 -1.61
N GLN A 134 13.76 -2.43 -1.76
CA GLN A 134 12.39 -2.48 -1.25
C GLN A 134 12.40 -2.43 0.30
N PRO A 135 11.52 -1.64 0.93
CA PRO A 135 11.27 -1.77 2.36
C PRO A 135 10.72 -3.17 2.58
N GLY A 136 11.20 -3.90 3.56
CA GLY A 136 10.70 -5.26 3.84
C GLY A 136 9.16 -5.31 3.96
N THR A 137 8.62 -6.52 4.01
CA THR A 137 7.16 -6.75 4.13
C THR A 137 6.58 -6.06 5.35
N ALA A 138 5.32 -5.64 5.25
CA ALA A 138 4.57 -5.13 6.41
C ALA A 138 4.50 -6.20 7.51
N VAL A 139 4.63 -5.78 8.78
CA VAL A 139 4.63 -6.69 9.94
C VAL A 139 3.24 -7.31 10.11
N LEU A 140 3.17 -8.63 10.09
CA LEU A 140 1.92 -9.39 10.28
C LEU A 140 1.75 -9.86 11.73
N ASP A 141 2.86 -10.25 12.36
CA ASP A 141 2.82 -10.90 13.67
C ASP A 141 2.51 -9.93 14.82
N ARG A 142 1.85 -10.44 15.83
CA ARG A 142 1.50 -9.75 17.08
C ARG A 142 2.13 -10.51 18.26
N PRO A 143 2.48 -9.82 19.35
CA PRO A 143 2.44 -8.36 19.55
C PRO A 143 3.50 -7.63 18.73
N ILE A 144 3.20 -6.39 18.32
CA ILE A 144 4.24 -5.48 17.79
C ILE A 144 5.22 -5.17 18.92
N LYS A 145 6.49 -5.48 18.71
CA LYS A 145 7.55 -5.29 19.72
C LYS A 145 8.16 -3.89 19.56
N VAL A 146 8.10 -3.08 20.61
CA VAL A 146 8.65 -1.72 20.65
C VAL A 146 9.75 -1.67 21.72
N LEU A 147 10.96 -1.34 21.30
CA LEU A 147 12.06 -1.00 22.20
C LEU A 147 11.95 0.48 22.56
N VAL A 148 11.72 0.80 23.82
CA VAL A 148 11.73 2.17 24.34
C VAL A 148 13.11 2.46 24.89
N ALA A 149 13.85 3.37 24.25
CA ALA A 149 15.21 3.74 24.61
C ALA A 149 15.24 5.19 25.12
N VAL A 150 15.48 5.39 26.41
CA VAL A 150 15.52 6.72 27.02
C VAL A 150 16.96 7.08 27.39
N ALA A 151 17.51 8.09 26.72
CA ALA A 151 18.88 8.54 26.92
C ALA A 151 18.96 9.63 28.00
N ASN A 152 19.52 9.29 29.14
CA ASN A 152 19.73 10.18 30.29
C ASN A 152 21.21 10.18 30.73
N PRO A 153 22.13 10.83 30.02
CA PRO A 153 23.49 11.06 30.49
C PRO A 153 23.54 11.78 31.83
N SER A 154 24.54 11.43 32.68
CA SER A 154 24.63 11.91 34.06
C SER A 154 24.96 13.42 34.18
N ASP A 155 25.49 14.05 33.14
CA ASP A 155 25.93 15.43 33.11
C ASP A 155 25.09 16.35 32.21
N LEU A 156 23.82 16.01 31.93
CA LEU A 156 22.88 16.81 31.11
C LEU A 156 22.78 18.27 31.60
N ALA A 157 22.88 18.49 32.93
CA ALA A 157 22.83 19.84 33.48
C ALA A 157 23.98 20.73 32.97
N ALA A 158 25.15 20.15 32.65
CA ALA A 158 26.27 20.88 32.05
C ALA A 158 25.99 21.31 30.60
N TRP A 159 24.99 20.71 29.97
CA TRP A 159 24.48 21.00 28.61
C TRP A 159 23.22 21.87 28.61
N ASN A 160 22.80 22.37 29.78
CA ASN A 160 21.54 23.09 29.99
C ASN A 160 20.31 22.25 29.56
N LEU A 161 20.37 20.93 29.74
CA LEU A 161 19.34 19.98 29.43
C LEU A 161 18.80 19.33 30.71
N GLN A 162 17.53 18.93 30.69
CA GLN A 162 16.91 18.21 31.80
C GLN A 162 16.79 16.72 31.50
N PRO A 163 16.89 15.85 32.51
CA PRO A 163 16.66 14.42 32.33
C PRO A 163 15.20 14.13 32.00
N VAL A 164 14.98 13.10 31.20
CA VAL A 164 13.65 12.57 30.85
C VAL A 164 13.20 11.62 31.98
N ASP A 165 11.95 11.73 32.41
CA ASP A 165 11.38 10.74 33.34
C ASP A 165 10.99 9.46 32.55
N ALA A 166 11.97 8.57 32.38
CA ALA A 166 11.83 7.33 31.62
C ALA A 166 10.67 6.46 32.08
N LYS A 167 10.40 6.44 33.39
CA LYS A 167 9.31 5.63 33.96
C LYS A 167 7.96 6.19 33.54
N THR A 168 7.76 7.48 33.71
CA THR A 168 6.49 8.14 33.35
C THR A 168 6.22 8.07 31.84
N GLU A 169 7.23 8.24 30.97
CA GLU A 169 7.06 8.09 29.52
C GLU A 169 6.67 6.65 29.16
N TYR A 170 7.35 5.67 29.71
CA TYR A 170 7.06 4.27 29.47
C TYR A 170 5.64 3.88 29.96
N GLU A 171 5.25 4.28 31.18
CA GLU A 171 3.92 4.02 31.73
C GLU A 171 2.81 4.68 30.90
N SER A 172 3.07 5.86 30.35
CA SER A 172 2.15 6.57 29.45
C SER A 172 1.88 5.79 28.15
N LEU A 173 2.91 5.24 27.52
CA LEU A 173 2.77 4.39 26.33
C LEU A 173 2.00 3.11 26.63
N LEU A 174 2.30 2.46 27.77
CA LEU A 174 1.55 1.27 28.21
C LEU A 174 0.07 1.58 28.42
N ALA A 175 -0.24 2.65 29.15
CA ALA A 175 -1.61 3.05 29.43
C ALA A 175 -2.40 3.39 28.17
N ALA A 176 -1.75 4.05 27.21
CA ALA A 176 -2.38 4.47 25.96
C ALA A 176 -2.86 3.31 25.06
N THR A 177 -2.25 2.13 25.22
CA THR A 177 -2.51 0.98 24.34
C THR A 177 -3.03 -0.26 25.08
N ALA A 178 -3.26 -0.16 26.40
CA ALA A 178 -3.63 -1.28 27.26
C ALA A 178 -4.94 -1.99 26.85
N ASP A 179 -5.87 -1.24 26.27
CA ASP A 179 -7.16 -1.74 25.79
C ASP A 179 -7.08 -2.38 24.40
N ILE A 180 -5.98 -2.21 23.67
CA ILE A 180 -5.82 -2.74 22.33
C ILE A 180 -5.33 -4.18 22.40
N LYS A 181 -6.25 -5.09 22.10
CA LYS A 181 -5.98 -6.52 22.08
C LYS A 181 -5.89 -7.04 20.64
N ASP A 182 -5.13 -8.09 20.46
CA ASP A 182 -5.20 -8.90 19.26
C ASP A 182 -6.47 -9.77 19.26
N ASP A 183 -6.61 -10.58 18.24
CA ASP A 183 -7.80 -11.43 18.06
C ASP A 183 -7.92 -12.55 19.11
N ASP A 184 -6.82 -12.91 19.78
CA ASP A 184 -6.77 -13.93 20.81
C ASP A 184 -6.92 -13.31 22.23
N GLY A 185 -7.17 -11.99 22.30
CA GLY A 185 -7.34 -11.23 23.54
C GLY A 185 -6.04 -10.86 24.24
N ALA A 186 -4.88 -11.17 23.63
CA ALA A 186 -3.58 -10.77 24.11
C ALA A 186 -3.25 -9.30 23.71
N PRO A 187 -2.30 -8.62 24.37
CA PRO A 187 -1.88 -7.29 23.97
C PRO A 187 -1.37 -7.25 22.50
N ALA A 188 -1.95 -6.36 21.68
CA ALA A 188 -1.54 -6.21 20.27
C ALA A 188 -0.17 -5.55 20.10
N ILE A 189 0.36 -4.92 21.17
CA ILE A 189 1.65 -4.25 21.20
C ILE A 189 2.33 -4.54 22.55
N ARG A 190 3.64 -4.67 22.51
CA ARG A 190 4.48 -4.85 23.70
C ARG A 190 5.59 -3.81 23.68
N PHE A 191 5.71 -3.07 24.77
CA PHE A 191 6.81 -2.14 25.01
C PHE A 191 7.81 -2.76 25.97
N ASP A 192 9.08 -2.69 25.62
CA ASP A 192 10.19 -3.09 26.49
C ASP A 192 11.09 -1.87 26.71
N LEU A 193 11.26 -1.45 27.97
CA LEU A 193 12.14 -0.34 28.34
C LEU A 193 13.59 -0.83 28.37
N LEU A 194 14.45 -0.18 27.58
CA LEU A 194 15.89 -0.46 27.61
C LEU A 194 16.47 -0.07 28.98
N PRO A 195 17.16 -0.99 29.69
CA PRO A 195 17.80 -0.67 30.98
C PRO A 195 18.85 0.43 30.84
N HIS A 196 18.99 1.28 31.85
CA HIS A 196 20.07 2.26 31.94
C HIS A 196 21.43 1.56 32.15
N PRO A 197 22.53 2.02 31.54
CA PRO A 197 22.63 3.18 30.63
C PRO A 197 22.23 2.88 29.17
N CYS A 198 21.49 3.80 28.55
CA CYS A 198 21.06 3.71 27.17
C CYS A 198 22.20 4.10 26.21
N THR A 199 23.22 3.26 26.08
CA THR A 199 24.35 3.45 25.17
C THR A 199 24.02 2.99 23.75
N LEU A 200 24.83 3.36 22.76
CA LEU A 200 24.68 2.87 21.39
C LEU A 200 24.79 1.34 21.31
N GLU A 201 25.73 0.75 22.07
CA GLU A 201 25.91 -0.70 22.15
C GLU A 201 24.68 -1.38 22.78
N ALA A 202 24.12 -0.79 23.86
CA ALA A 202 22.93 -1.34 24.49
C ALA A 202 21.73 -1.35 23.54
N ILE A 203 21.53 -0.27 22.76
CA ILE A 203 20.49 -0.20 21.73
C ILE A 203 20.73 -1.28 20.67
N ARG A 204 21.97 -1.37 20.14
CA ARG A 204 22.35 -2.37 19.12
C ARG A 204 22.07 -3.80 19.61
N ASP A 205 22.50 -4.14 20.83
CA ASP A 205 22.38 -5.50 21.35
C ASP A 205 20.92 -5.86 21.71
N ALA A 206 20.12 -4.88 22.12
CA ALA A 206 18.69 -5.08 22.28
C ALA A 206 17.98 -5.34 20.93
N LEU A 207 18.31 -4.56 19.90
CA LEU A 207 17.69 -4.72 18.57
C LEU A 207 17.93 -6.11 17.95
N LYS A 208 19.02 -6.80 18.31
CA LYS A 208 19.29 -8.21 17.89
C LYS A 208 18.24 -9.20 18.42
N GLN A 209 17.47 -8.83 19.44
CA GLN A 209 16.39 -9.65 19.98
C GLN A 209 15.10 -9.57 19.17
N GLY A 210 15.10 -8.77 18.10
CA GLY A 210 13.96 -8.62 17.18
C GLY A 210 12.91 -7.63 17.70
N TYR A 211 13.02 -6.36 17.28
CA TYR A 211 12.05 -5.29 17.54
C TYR A 211 11.59 -4.66 16.23
N HIS A 212 10.29 -4.44 16.10
CA HIS A 212 9.70 -3.79 14.94
C HIS A 212 9.82 -2.26 14.98
N VAL A 213 9.85 -1.71 16.20
CA VAL A 213 9.89 -0.26 16.45
C VAL A 213 10.99 0.07 17.46
N LEU A 214 11.80 1.08 17.16
CA LEU A 214 12.66 1.77 18.12
C LEU A 214 11.99 3.11 18.46
N HIS A 215 11.54 3.27 19.70
CA HIS A 215 11.05 4.52 20.24
C HIS A 215 12.15 5.15 21.10
N PHE A 216 12.84 6.13 20.55
CA PHE A 216 13.94 6.83 21.19
C PHE A 216 13.46 8.15 21.79
N ILE A 217 13.74 8.36 23.06
CA ILE A 217 13.46 9.60 23.79
C ILE A 217 14.78 10.14 24.34
N GLY A 218 15.14 11.36 23.98
CA GLY A 218 16.40 11.94 24.45
C GLY A 218 16.70 13.29 23.85
N HIS A 219 17.98 13.64 23.86
CA HIS A 219 18.48 14.91 23.36
C HIS A 219 19.43 14.68 22.17
N GLY A 220 19.49 15.67 21.30
CA GLY A 220 20.45 15.72 20.22
C GLY A 220 21.12 17.08 20.11
N THR A 221 22.10 17.20 19.26
CA THR A 221 22.75 18.46 18.90
C THR A 221 23.03 18.49 17.40
N SER A 222 23.12 19.68 16.84
CA SER A 222 23.46 19.89 15.44
C SER A 222 24.51 21.01 15.31
N ARG A 223 25.35 20.88 14.29
CA ARG A 223 26.31 21.91 13.92
C ARG A 223 26.53 21.92 12.41
N LEU A 224 26.80 23.11 11.87
CA LEU A 224 27.22 23.24 10.49
C LEU A 224 28.71 22.93 10.39
N GLU A 225 29.06 21.94 9.60
CA GLU A 225 30.44 21.58 9.25
C GLU A 225 30.67 21.70 7.74
N LYS A 226 31.85 22.19 7.36
CA LYS A 226 32.25 22.17 5.96
C LYS A 226 32.81 20.79 5.61
N ASP A 227 32.28 20.18 4.56
CA ASP A 227 32.83 18.95 4.01
C ASP A 227 34.18 19.20 3.29
N GLU A 228 34.80 18.12 2.78
CA GLU A 228 36.08 18.17 2.09
C GLU A 228 36.07 19.11 0.85
N ASN A 229 34.91 19.42 0.32
CA ASN A 229 34.67 20.31 -0.81
C ASN A 229 34.31 21.75 -0.38
N GLY A 230 34.35 22.04 0.94
CA GLY A 230 34.00 23.35 1.49
C GLY A 230 32.48 23.62 1.56
N ILE A 231 31.62 22.64 1.28
CA ILE A 231 30.17 22.76 1.33
C ILE A 231 29.72 22.60 2.78
N GLU A 232 28.95 23.56 3.28
CA GLU A 232 28.37 23.48 4.61
C GLU A 232 27.29 22.43 4.67
N ARG A 233 27.45 21.45 5.58
CA ARG A 233 26.47 20.41 5.86
C ARG A 233 26.10 20.40 7.32
N LEU A 234 24.82 20.21 7.59
CA LEU A 234 24.32 20.01 8.94
C LEU A 234 24.75 18.61 9.42
N ARG A 235 25.61 18.57 10.43
CA ARG A 235 26.00 17.35 11.16
C ARG A 235 25.18 17.26 12.42
N THR A 236 24.64 16.10 12.66
CA THR A 236 23.74 15.85 13.78
C THR A 236 24.29 14.73 14.66
N SER A 237 24.04 14.79 15.96
CA SER A 237 24.47 13.78 16.92
C SER A 237 23.41 13.59 18.00
N LEU A 238 23.23 12.36 18.45
CA LEU A 238 22.47 12.06 19.67
C LEU A 238 23.41 12.15 20.90
N LEU A 239 22.85 12.62 21.99
CA LEU A 239 23.53 12.68 23.28
C LEU A 239 23.23 11.41 24.07
N LEU A 240 24.15 10.45 23.99
CA LEU A 240 24.00 9.15 24.66
C LEU A 240 24.91 9.08 25.90
N PRO A 241 24.59 8.29 26.93
CA PRO A 241 25.49 8.05 28.01
C PRO A 241 26.67 7.17 27.56
N ASN A 242 27.88 7.46 28.04
CA ASN A 242 29.08 6.64 27.87
C ASN A 242 29.39 5.90 29.18
N ALA A 243 29.15 4.60 29.21
CA ALA A 243 29.35 3.79 30.41
C ALA A 243 30.82 3.81 30.92
N ALA A 244 31.80 3.88 30.00
CA ALA A 244 33.21 3.93 30.38
C ALA A 244 33.64 5.27 31.00
N LYS A 245 32.83 6.31 30.84
CA LYS A 245 33.05 7.67 31.34
C LYS A 245 32.08 8.07 32.46
N GLY A 246 31.50 7.09 33.17
CA GLY A 246 30.53 7.35 34.23
C GLY A 246 29.20 7.92 33.74
N ASP A 247 28.72 7.39 32.62
CA ASP A 247 27.46 7.75 31.96
C ASP A 247 27.36 9.22 31.55
N LYS A 248 28.50 9.90 31.35
CA LYS A 248 28.52 11.25 30.79
C LYS A 248 28.14 11.27 29.34
N VAL A 249 27.74 12.46 28.85
CA VAL A 249 27.38 12.69 27.47
C VAL A 249 28.49 12.24 26.51
N GLU A 250 28.11 11.42 25.57
CA GLU A 250 28.83 11.10 24.34
C GLU A 250 28.01 11.61 23.16
N GLN A 251 28.61 12.39 22.29
CA GLN A 251 27.99 12.81 21.03
C GLN A 251 28.18 11.69 20.02
N VAL A 252 27.11 10.96 19.71
CA VAL A 252 27.11 9.89 18.71
C VAL A 252 26.56 10.46 17.40
N ALA A 253 27.41 10.48 16.36
CA ALA A 253 27.06 11.05 15.07
C ALA A 253 25.92 10.27 14.40
N ASP A 254 25.09 10.98 13.62
CA ASP A 254 24.00 10.43 12.83
C ASP A 254 24.46 9.29 11.89
N THR A 255 25.65 9.43 11.32
CA THR A 255 26.25 8.40 10.45
C THR A 255 26.52 7.10 11.22
N ALA A 256 27.06 7.17 12.45
CA ALA A 256 27.31 5.99 13.26
C ALA A 256 26.01 5.27 13.67
N ILE A 257 24.96 6.05 13.94
CA ILE A 257 23.64 5.49 14.24
C ILE A 257 23.03 4.85 12.99
N ALA A 258 23.14 5.49 11.83
CA ALA A 258 22.65 4.96 10.55
C ALA A 258 23.39 3.68 10.17
N GLU A 259 24.72 3.63 10.32
CA GLU A 259 25.54 2.43 10.09
C GLU A 259 25.13 1.28 11.03
N MET A 260 24.94 1.57 12.32
CA MET A 260 24.46 0.57 13.28
C MET A 260 23.11 -0.02 12.86
N ILE A 261 22.17 0.82 12.40
CA ILE A 261 20.84 0.37 11.95
C ILE A 261 20.97 -0.42 10.64
N ASP A 262 21.77 0.02 9.67
CA ASP A 262 22.00 -0.71 8.41
C ASP A 262 22.53 -2.12 8.66
N HIS A 263 23.53 -2.24 9.54
CA HIS A 263 24.05 -3.54 9.98
C HIS A 263 22.96 -4.42 10.62
N GLN A 264 22.07 -3.84 11.44
CA GLN A 264 20.97 -4.58 12.07
C GLN A 264 19.93 -5.07 11.04
N LEU A 265 19.63 -4.26 10.04
CA LEU A 265 18.71 -4.62 8.97
C LEU A 265 19.29 -5.70 8.05
N GLY A 266 20.63 -5.75 7.89
CA GLY A 266 21.36 -6.77 7.15
C GLY A 266 21.61 -8.08 7.93
N ASP A 267 21.41 -8.09 9.24
CA ASP A 267 21.70 -9.25 10.11
C ASP A 267 20.78 -10.43 9.77
N ALA A 268 21.38 -11.52 9.27
CA ALA A 268 20.65 -12.74 8.90
C ALA A 268 20.17 -13.55 10.12
N THR A 269 20.64 -13.26 11.32
CA THR A 269 20.23 -13.95 12.55
C THR A 269 18.86 -13.46 13.05
N VAL A 270 18.45 -12.24 12.66
CA VAL A 270 17.13 -11.68 12.97
C VAL A 270 16.16 -12.06 11.84
N LYS A 271 15.04 -12.68 12.19
CA LYS A 271 14.01 -13.04 11.22
C LYS A 271 13.50 -11.79 10.50
N SER A 272 13.17 -11.94 9.22
CA SER A 272 12.76 -10.81 8.37
C SER A 272 11.52 -10.07 8.88
N ASP A 273 10.59 -10.79 9.51
CA ASP A 273 9.36 -10.29 10.13
C ASP A 273 9.58 -9.62 11.49
N GLU A 274 10.70 -9.89 12.17
CA GLU A 274 11.09 -9.29 13.45
C GLU A 274 12.07 -8.11 13.29
N ARG A 275 12.42 -7.71 12.08
CA ARG A 275 13.34 -6.60 11.80
C ARG A 275 12.71 -5.25 12.06
N LEU A 276 13.55 -4.28 12.39
CA LEU A 276 13.16 -2.88 12.59
C LEU A 276 12.46 -2.31 11.35
N ARG A 277 11.30 -1.71 11.54
CA ARG A 277 10.48 -1.07 10.49
C ARG A 277 10.23 0.41 10.74
N LEU A 278 10.15 0.81 11.99
CA LEU A 278 9.85 2.17 12.39
C LEU A 278 10.85 2.66 13.43
N VAL A 279 11.35 3.87 13.24
CA VAL A 279 12.03 4.61 14.29
C VAL A 279 11.19 5.83 14.66
N PHE A 280 10.91 6.00 15.94
CA PHE A 280 10.21 7.16 16.48
C PHE A 280 11.21 7.95 17.33
N LEU A 281 11.51 9.18 16.91
CA LEU A 281 12.46 10.07 17.58
C LEU A 281 11.71 11.17 18.31
N GLU A 282 11.71 11.11 19.63
CA GLU A 282 11.04 12.08 20.49
C GLU A 282 12.06 12.96 21.21
N SER A 283 11.89 14.28 21.10
CA SER A 283 12.72 15.28 21.77
C SER A 283 12.02 15.78 23.03
N CYS A 284 12.76 15.97 24.11
CA CYS A 284 12.23 16.55 25.35
C CYS A 284 12.09 18.06 25.27
N GLU A 285 11.07 18.61 25.95
CA GLU A 285 10.68 20.04 26.01
C GLU A 285 11.81 21.01 26.36
N THR A 286 12.87 20.52 27.02
CA THR A 286 14.01 21.35 27.45
C THR A 286 15.16 21.41 26.45
N ALA A 287 15.02 20.75 25.29
CA ALA A 287 16.03 20.77 24.25
C ALA A 287 16.16 22.19 23.64
N THR A 288 17.38 22.63 23.38
CA THR A 288 17.64 23.88 22.65
C THR A 288 17.23 23.72 21.16
N ARG A 289 17.09 24.84 20.42
CA ARG A 289 16.82 24.79 18.97
C ARG A 289 17.76 23.86 18.21
N ASP A 290 19.03 23.80 18.62
CA ASP A 290 20.05 22.94 18.02
C ASP A 290 19.73 21.43 18.15
N ALA A 291 19.03 21.04 19.21
CA ALA A 291 18.63 19.64 19.42
C ALA A 291 17.59 19.15 18.40
N ASN A 292 16.72 20.03 17.93
CA ASN A 292 15.66 19.68 16.97
C ASN A 292 16.19 19.50 15.55
N ASP A 293 17.21 20.27 15.19
CA ASP A 293 17.90 20.08 13.91
C ASP A 293 18.62 18.73 13.86
N ALA A 294 19.00 18.15 15.02
CA ALA A 294 19.58 16.82 15.10
C ALA A 294 18.63 15.74 14.54
N TYR A 295 17.36 15.78 14.91
CA TYR A 295 16.39 14.79 14.41
C TYR A 295 16.05 15.02 12.94
N ARG A 296 16.09 16.24 12.44
CA ARG A 296 15.93 16.56 11.01
C ARG A 296 17.04 15.95 10.16
N GLY A 297 18.28 15.95 10.65
CA GLY A 297 19.43 15.35 9.95
C GLY A 297 19.41 13.83 10.03
N LEU A 298 19.13 13.27 11.22
CA LEU A 298 19.15 11.83 11.47
C LEU A 298 18.03 11.08 10.74
N ALA A 299 16.79 11.59 10.71
CA ALA A 299 15.65 10.88 10.16
C ALA A 299 15.82 10.48 8.67
N PRO A 300 16.26 11.36 7.75
CA PRO A 300 16.56 10.97 6.39
C PRO A 300 17.68 9.94 6.27
N GLN A 301 18.70 9.98 7.15
CA GLN A 301 19.80 9.02 7.14
C GLN A 301 19.31 7.61 7.55
N LEU A 302 18.43 7.51 8.54
CA LEU A 302 17.83 6.24 8.94
C LEU A 302 16.97 5.62 7.83
N VAL A 303 16.20 6.44 7.09
CA VAL A 303 15.45 5.95 5.94
C VAL A 303 16.40 5.47 4.84
N LYS A 304 17.51 6.19 4.59
CA LYS A 304 18.56 5.76 3.66
C LYS A 304 19.23 4.46 4.11
N ALA A 305 19.44 4.26 5.40
CA ALA A 305 19.97 3.02 5.98
C ALA A 305 18.97 1.83 5.90
N GLY A 306 17.73 2.05 5.44
CA GLY A 306 16.79 0.95 5.18
C GLY A 306 15.55 0.93 6.04
N VAL A 307 15.41 1.80 7.04
CA VAL A 307 14.19 1.89 7.86
C VAL A 307 13.00 2.28 6.99
N ALA A 308 11.88 1.58 7.13
CA ALA A 308 10.70 1.80 6.29
C ALA A 308 10.03 3.17 6.54
N ALA A 309 10.00 3.60 7.81
CA ALA A 309 9.46 4.89 8.22
C ALA A 309 10.18 5.45 9.46
N VAL A 310 10.30 6.76 9.53
CA VAL A 310 10.85 7.49 10.68
C VAL A 310 9.92 8.65 11.01
N VAL A 311 9.41 8.68 12.24
CA VAL A 311 8.71 9.82 12.82
C VAL A 311 9.70 10.62 13.66
N ALA A 312 9.84 11.91 13.41
CA ALA A 312 10.77 12.76 14.13
C ALA A 312 10.12 14.10 14.50
N MET A 313 10.46 14.63 15.66
CA MET A 313 10.03 15.97 16.07
C MET A 313 10.97 17.01 15.44
N GLN A 314 10.43 17.92 14.61
CA GLN A 314 11.24 18.94 13.93
C GLN A 314 11.34 20.27 14.67
N ASP A 315 10.69 20.39 15.84
CA ASP A 315 10.77 21.57 16.71
C ASP A 315 10.50 21.14 18.14
N LEU A 316 10.67 22.07 19.10
CA LEU A 316 10.36 21.84 20.51
C LEU A 316 8.87 21.50 20.66
N VAL A 317 8.62 20.39 21.29
CA VAL A 317 7.27 19.95 21.61
C VAL A 317 7.12 19.79 23.12
N GLU A 318 6.08 20.37 23.68
CA GLU A 318 5.76 20.20 25.09
C GLU A 318 5.37 18.74 25.37
N VAL A 319 5.77 18.16 26.49
CA VAL A 319 5.40 16.79 26.91
C VAL A 319 3.89 16.55 26.85
N LYS A 320 3.10 17.58 27.20
CA LYS A 320 1.63 17.52 27.09
C LYS A 320 1.10 17.39 25.66
N THR A 321 1.94 17.64 24.64
CA THR A 321 1.62 17.44 23.22
C THR A 321 2.23 16.16 22.68
N ALA A 322 3.48 15.84 23.04
CA ALA A 322 4.19 14.67 22.56
C ALA A 322 3.48 13.37 22.98
N ARG A 323 3.06 13.25 24.25
CA ARG A 323 2.34 12.06 24.76
C ARG A 323 1.01 11.79 24.04
N PRO A 324 0.07 12.75 23.91
CA PRO A 324 -1.16 12.54 23.13
C PRO A 324 -0.89 12.18 21.67
N PHE A 325 0.16 12.76 21.06
CA PHE A 325 0.56 12.41 19.71
C PHE A 325 1.02 10.95 19.64
N ALA A 326 2.01 10.54 20.44
CA ALA A 326 2.53 9.19 20.44
C ALA A 326 1.43 8.15 20.77
N SER A 327 0.60 8.45 21.77
CA SER A 327 -0.53 7.60 22.17
C SER A 327 -1.52 7.39 21.03
N THR A 328 -1.94 8.46 20.38
CA THR A 328 -2.87 8.38 19.24
C THR A 328 -2.20 7.70 18.04
N PHE A 329 -0.95 8.02 17.76
CA PHE A 329 -0.18 7.41 16.67
C PHE A 329 -0.14 5.88 16.78
N TYR A 330 0.28 5.33 17.93
CA TYR A 330 0.33 3.87 18.11
C TYR A 330 -1.06 3.24 18.05
N ARG A 331 -2.06 3.86 18.66
CA ARG A 331 -3.44 3.38 18.62
C ARG A 331 -3.97 3.28 17.18
N GLN A 332 -3.79 4.32 16.38
CA GLN A 332 -4.26 4.35 15.01
C GLN A 332 -3.42 3.45 14.10
N LEU A 333 -2.11 3.41 14.29
CA LEU A 333 -1.24 2.49 13.57
C LEU A 333 -1.65 1.02 13.78
N LEU A 334 -1.99 0.63 15.00
CA LEU A 334 -2.50 -0.71 15.31
C LEU A 334 -3.88 -0.97 14.71
N ARG A 335 -4.70 0.08 14.52
CA ARG A 335 -6.05 -0.02 13.97
C ARG A 335 -6.05 -0.29 12.47
N HIS A 336 -5.24 0.39 11.68
CA HIS A 336 -5.30 0.32 10.22
C HIS A 336 -3.96 0.02 9.53
N GLY A 337 -2.85 -0.01 10.26
CA GLY A 337 -1.54 -0.40 9.74
C GLY A 337 -0.80 0.64 8.90
N GLN A 338 -1.40 1.80 8.60
CA GLN A 338 -0.84 2.81 7.71
C GLN A 338 -0.17 3.93 8.52
N VAL A 339 1.16 4.06 8.36
CA VAL A 339 1.97 4.96 9.19
C VAL A 339 1.70 6.44 8.90
N ASP A 340 1.48 6.81 7.66
CA ASP A 340 1.19 8.18 7.24
C ASP A 340 -0.21 8.64 7.70
N LEU A 341 -1.20 7.77 7.58
CA LEU A 341 -2.54 8.04 8.09
C LEU A 341 -2.53 8.17 9.62
N ALA A 342 -1.85 7.25 10.32
CA ALA A 342 -1.71 7.33 11.78
C ALA A 342 -1.04 8.63 12.24
N CYS A 343 -0.06 9.12 11.47
CA CYS A 343 0.61 10.38 11.74
C CYS A 343 -0.32 11.58 11.56
N ASN A 344 -1.14 11.61 10.49
CA ASN A 344 -2.15 12.66 10.30
C ASN A 344 -3.20 12.66 11.40
N GLU A 345 -3.75 11.50 11.76
CA GLU A 345 -4.76 11.37 12.82
C GLU A 345 -4.21 11.75 14.19
N ALA A 346 -2.93 11.46 14.46
CA ALA A 346 -2.27 11.88 15.69
C ALA A 346 -2.05 13.41 15.74
N ARG A 347 -1.69 14.05 14.62
CA ARG A 347 -1.60 15.52 14.52
C ARG A 347 -2.98 16.17 14.72
N ASP A 348 -4.02 15.61 14.09
CA ASP A 348 -5.40 16.10 14.24
C ASP A 348 -5.91 15.99 15.68
N ALA A 349 -5.58 14.90 16.38
CA ALA A 349 -5.92 14.73 17.79
C ALA A 349 -5.25 15.78 18.69
N VAL A 350 -3.98 16.15 18.43
CA VAL A 350 -3.29 17.24 19.12
C VAL A 350 -4.03 18.57 18.89
N ARG A 351 -4.39 18.86 17.65
CA ARG A 351 -5.11 20.07 17.27
C ARG A 351 -6.50 20.14 17.90
N THR A 352 -7.26 19.04 17.84
CA THR A 352 -8.60 18.94 18.42
C THR A 352 -8.59 19.17 19.94
N GLN A 353 -7.52 18.75 20.63
CA GLN A 353 -7.29 19.04 22.05
C GLN A 353 -6.78 20.45 22.31
N LYS A 354 -6.66 21.29 21.26
CA LYS A 354 -6.15 22.66 21.32
C LYS A 354 -4.72 22.77 21.90
N LEU A 355 -3.92 21.73 21.71
CA LEU A 355 -2.51 21.71 22.04
C LEU A 355 -1.71 22.37 20.92
N ARG A 356 -0.57 22.96 21.25
CA ARG A 356 0.34 23.56 20.26
C ARG A 356 1.29 22.46 19.73
N GLY A 357 1.75 22.61 18.48
CA GLY A 357 2.77 21.73 17.91
C GLY A 357 2.22 20.54 17.10
N ASP A 358 0.99 20.65 16.58
CA ASP A 358 0.41 19.69 15.63
C ASP A 358 1.22 19.56 14.32
N ASP A 359 2.03 20.56 13.98
CA ASP A 359 2.93 20.61 12.82
C ASP A 359 4.36 20.09 13.11
N VAL A 360 4.69 19.84 14.36
CA VAL A 360 6.06 19.47 14.78
C VAL A 360 6.44 18.03 14.39
N PRO A 361 5.58 17.03 14.51
CA PRO A 361 5.93 15.67 14.07
C PRO A 361 6.04 15.58 12.53
N VAL A 362 7.17 15.11 12.04
CA VAL A 362 7.46 14.90 10.62
C VAL A 362 7.60 13.41 10.35
N LEU A 363 7.00 12.94 9.28
CA LEU A 363 7.13 11.57 8.81
C LEU A 363 8.00 11.50 7.57
N PHE A 364 9.14 10.83 7.67
CA PHE A 364 9.93 10.39 6.52
C PHE A 364 9.64 8.92 6.26
N MET A 365 9.37 8.55 5.02
CA MET A 365 9.14 7.14 4.69
C MET A 365 9.55 6.80 3.27
N ARG A 366 9.75 5.49 3.05
CA ARG A 366 9.99 4.87 1.74
C ARG A 366 8.84 3.96 1.28
N LEU A 367 7.81 3.82 2.12
CA LEU A 367 6.63 3.01 1.80
C LEU A 367 5.73 3.76 0.81
N ARG A 368 5.38 3.12 -0.29
CA ARG A 368 4.42 3.69 -1.25
C ARG A 368 2.99 3.62 -0.72
N SER A 369 2.60 2.49 -0.17
CA SER A 369 1.26 2.27 0.39
C SER A 369 1.03 2.87 1.76
N GLY A 370 2.11 3.30 2.47
CA GLY A 370 2.05 3.66 3.88
C GLY A 370 1.83 2.46 4.82
N GLU A 371 1.65 1.24 4.29
CA GLU A 371 1.38 0.05 5.09
C GLU A 371 2.65 -0.43 5.80
N LEU A 372 2.73 -0.17 7.09
CA LEU A 372 3.80 -0.61 7.97
C LEU A 372 3.44 -1.91 8.69
N LEU A 373 2.19 -2.01 9.13
CA LEU A 373 1.64 -3.16 9.82
C LEU A 373 0.47 -3.72 9.02
N ARG A 374 0.40 -5.04 8.90
CA ARG A 374 -0.81 -5.69 8.40
C ARG A 374 -1.80 -5.84 9.55
N VAL A 375 -2.94 -5.20 9.40
CA VAL A 375 -4.07 -5.44 10.31
C VAL A 375 -4.69 -6.77 9.90
N ARG A 376 -4.77 -7.72 10.82
CA ARG A 376 -5.45 -8.99 10.56
C ARG A 376 -6.91 -8.72 10.22
N GLY A 377 -7.37 -9.29 9.10
CA GLY A 377 -8.77 -9.21 8.72
C GLY A 377 -9.67 -9.91 9.74
N ARG A 378 -10.90 -9.45 9.87
CA ARG A 378 -11.87 -10.03 10.81
C ARG A 378 -12.84 -10.94 10.08
N VAL A 379 -13.01 -12.17 10.60
CA VAL A 379 -14.13 -13.04 10.21
C VAL A 379 -15.36 -12.59 11.00
N ALA A 380 -16.43 -12.34 10.28
CA ALA A 380 -17.66 -11.88 10.86
C ALA A 380 -18.41 -13.06 11.53
N GLN A 381 -18.70 -12.94 12.82
CA GLN A 381 -19.67 -13.73 13.62
C GLN A 381 -19.43 -15.23 13.86
N THR A 382 -18.44 -15.90 13.29
CA THR A 382 -18.26 -17.32 13.53
C THR A 382 -17.05 -17.55 14.44
N ASP A 383 -17.05 -18.64 15.19
CA ASP A 383 -15.87 -19.14 15.85
C ASP A 383 -14.72 -19.20 14.81
N ARG A 384 -13.77 -18.30 14.97
CA ARG A 384 -12.66 -18.09 14.02
C ARG A 384 -11.82 -19.35 13.85
N ALA A 385 -11.63 -20.11 14.92
CA ALA A 385 -10.90 -21.36 14.87
C ALA A 385 -11.60 -22.37 13.96
N THR A 386 -12.93 -22.50 14.06
CA THR A 386 -13.74 -23.37 13.21
C THR A 386 -13.72 -22.91 11.74
N PHE A 387 -13.72 -21.60 11.48
CA PHE A 387 -13.60 -21.05 10.11
C PHE A 387 -12.31 -21.50 9.44
N TRP A 388 -11.16 -21.22 10.07
CA TRP A 388 -9.86 -21.55 9.51
C TRP A 388 -9.66 -23.06 9.37
N LYS A 389 -10.05 -23.85 10.39
CA LYS A 389 -9.98 -25.31 10.34
C LYS A 389 -10.78 -25.89 9.16
N ARG A 390 -12.00 -25.38 8.92
CA ARG A 390 -12.81 -25.84 7.76
C ARG A 390 -12.17 -25.44 6.44
N LEU A 391 -11.58 -24.24 6.35
CA LEU A 391 -10.89 -23.78 5.15
C LEU A 391 -9.63 -24.61 4.90
N SER A 392 -8.78 -24.86 5.90
CA SER A 392 -7.61 -25.75 5.79
C SER A 392 -8.00 -27.15 5.30
N VAL A 393 -9.07 -27.72 5.86
CA VAL A 393 -9.57 -29.03 5.40
C VAL A 393 -9.98 -28.98 3.92
N ASN A 394 -10.73 -27.96 3.49
CA ASN A 394 -11.17 -27.84 2.10
C ASN A 394 -9.98 -27.68 1.13
N ILE A 395 -8.93 -26.97 1.53
CA ILE A 395 -7.71 -26.80 0.73
C ILE A 395 -6.95 -28.12 0.66
N ASN A 396 -6.68 -28.76 1.79
CA ASN A 396 -5.92 -30.02 1.88
C ASN A 396 -6.64 -31.20 1.19
N THR A 397 -7.96 -31.11 1.01
CA THR A 397 -8.75 -32.10 0.25
C THR A 397 -9.04 -31.68 -1.19
N GLU A 398 -8.37 -30.65 -1.70
CA GLU A 398 -8.56 -30.08 -3.04
C GLU A 398 -10.00 -29.62 -3.34
N GLN A 399 -10.79 -29.33 -2.30
CA GLN A 399 -12.19 -28.90 -2.40
C GLN A 399 -12.33 -27.38 -2.23
N CYS A 400 -11.37 -26.60 -2.71
CA CYS A 400 -11.41 -25.15 -2.73
C CYS A 400 -11.09 -24.64 -4.14
N VAL A 401 -11.85 -23.64 -4.60
CA VAL A 401 -11.60 -22.97 -5.88
C VAL A 401 -11.49 -21.48 -5.63
N PRO A 402 -10.29 -20.87 -5.82
CA PRO A 402 -10.11 -19.43 -5.80
C PRO A 402 -10.73 -18.77 -7.03
N PHE A 403 -11.49 -17.70 -6.79
CA PHE A 403 -12.01 -16.77 -7.80
C PHE A 403 -11.26 -15.44 -7.66
N LEU A 404 -10.56 -15.05 -8.71
CA LEU A 404 -9.67 -13.89 -8.74
C LEU A 404 -10.30 -12.74 -9.50
N GLY A 405 -10.66 -11.67 -8.80
CA GLY A 405 -11.25 -10.47 -9.35
C GLY A 405 -10.22 -9.38 -9.67
N PRO A 406 -10.66 -8.25 -10.29
CA PRO A 406 -9.74 -7.22 -10.78
C PRO A 406 -8.84 -6.59 -9.70
N ARG A 407 -9.32 -6.50 -8.46
CA ARG A 407 -8.55 -5.86 -7.37
C ARG A 407 -7.40 -6.68 -6.81
N ILE A 408 -7.28 -7.96 -7.20
CA ILE A 408 -6.09 -8.76 -6.85
C ILE A 408 -4.83 -8.19 -7.52
N ASN A 409 -4.99 -7.49 -8.64
CA ASN A 409 -3.95 -6.81 -9.40
C ASN A 409 -3.57 -5.42 -8.85
N SER A 410 -4.12 -5.02 -7.71
CA SER A 410 -3.81 -3.71 -7.13
C SER A 410 -2.30 -3.54 -6.89
N GLY A 411 -1.70 -2.49 -7.45
CA GLY A 411 -0.26 -2.26 -7.41
C GLY A 411 0.54 -2.89 -8.57
N ILE A 412 -0.04 -3.88 -9.28
CA ILE A 412 0.60 -4.55 -10.42
C ILE A 412 0.22 -3.86 -11.73
N VAL A 413 -1.09 -3.75 -12.00
CA VAL A 413 -1.63 -3.03 -13.17
C VAL A 413 -2.58 -1.92 -12.70
N PRO A 414 -2.80 -0.88 -13.53
CA PRO A 414 -3.77 0.15 -13.20
C PRO A 414 -5.15 -0.47 -12.98
N ARG A 415 -5.89 0.05 -12.00
CA ARG A 415 -7.25 -0.41 -11.72
C ARG A 415 -8.19 -0.16 -12.90
N PRO A 416 -9.26 -0.95 -13.04
CA PRO A 416 -10.26 -0.74 -14.09
C PRO A 416 -10.78 0.70 -14.15
N GLU A 417 -11.02 1.33 -12.99
CA GLU A 417 -11.48 2.72 -12.89
C GLU A 417 -10.44 3.72 -13.40
N ALA A 418 -9.16 3.46 -13.15
CA ALA A 418 -8.07 4.32 -13.63
C ALA A 418 -7.90 4.19 -15.16
N ILE A 419 -8.01 2.97 -15.68
CA ILE A 419 -7.99 2.71 -17.13
C ILE A 419 -9.19 3.38 -17.79
N ALA A 420 -10.40 3.25 -17.21
CA ALA A 420 -11.62 3.86 -17.70
C ALA A 420 -11.48 5.39 -17.81
N ARG A 421 -11.04 6.05 -16.75
CA ARG A 421 -10.83 7.50 -16.74
C ARG A 421 -9.78 7.96 -17.75
N TRP A 422 -8.70 7.20 -17.90
CA TRP A 422 -7.68 7.50 -18.89
C TRP A 422 -8.23 7.42 -20.31
N LEU A 423 -8.99 6.37 -20.64
CA LEU A 423 -9.67 6.21 -21.93
C LEU A 423 -10.70 7.33 -22.17
N ALA A 424 -11.52 7.61 -21.17
CA ALA A 424 -12.58 8.63 -21.24
C ALA A 424 -12.03 10.01 -21.57
N VAL A 425 -10.93 10.41 -20.91
CA VAL A 425 -10.27 11.71 -21.14
C VAL A 425 -9.65 11.79 -22.53
N GLY A 426 -8.99 10.71 -22.98
CA GLY A 426 -8.32 10.68 -24.29
C GLY A 426 -9.30 10.76 -25.48
N ASN A 427 -10.53 10.33 -25.28
CA ASN A 427 -11.48 10.08 -26.38
C ASN A 427 -12.78 10.89 -26.29
N GLY A 428 -12.87 11.84 -25.38
CA GLY A 428 -14.01 12.76 -25.29
C GLY A 428 -15.30 12.12 -24.75
N TYR A 429 -15.17 11.17 -23.83
CA TYR A 429 -16.32 10.60 -23.12
C TYR A 429 -16.96 11.65 -22.20
N ALA A 430 -18.25 11.94 -22.41
CA ALA A 430 -18.92 13.08 -21.78
C ALA A 430 -19.90 12.70 -20.65
N LEU A 431 -20.05 11.41 -20.32
CA LEU A 431 -20.97 10.96 -19.27
C LEU A 431 -20.32 10.96 -17.88
N ALA A 432 -21.16 11.02 -16.85
CA ALA A 432 -20.70 11.16 -15.45
C ALA A 432 -19.99 9.91 -14.88
N ASP A 433 -20.13 8.76 -15.55
CA ASP A 433 -19.61 7.46 -15.14
C ASP A 433 -18.30 7.06 -15.85
N ALA A 434 -17.43 8.05 -16.08
CA ALA A 434 -16.11 7.88 -16.71
C ALA A 434 -15.15 6.92 -15.94
N ASP A 435 -15.53 6.49 -14.76
CA ASP A 435 -14.82 5.48 -13.95
C ASP A 435 -15.32 4.04 -14.19
N LYS A 436 -16.37 3.84 -14.97
CA LYS A 436 -16.93 2.52 -15.29
C LYS A 436 -16.32 1.97 -16.57
N LEU A 437 -15.36 1.03 -16.42
CA LEU A 437 -14.60 0.51 -17.57
C LEU A 437 -15.50 -0.06 -18.67
N ALA A 438 -16.48 -0.88 -18.32
CA ALA A 438 -17.37 -1.51 -19.31
C ALA A 438 -18.17 -0.47 -20.13
N ARG A 439 -18.59 0.64 -19.50
CA ARG A 439 -19.31 1.73 -20.18
C ARG A 439 -18.42 2.56 -21.09
N VAL A 440 -17.23 2.93 -20.60
CA VAL A 440 -16.24 3.63 -21.41
C VAL A 440 -15.82 2.75 -22.58
N ALA A 441 -15.61 1.45 -22.32
CA ALA A 441 -15.31 0.46 -23.34
C ALA A 441 -16.41 0.35 -24.40
N GLN A 442 -17.69 0.38 -24.00
CA GLN A 442 -18.81 0.36 -24.92
C GLN A 442 -18.84 1.59 -25.84
N PHE A 443 -18.57 2.76 -25.28
CA PHE A 443 -18.49 4.01 -26.05
C PHE A 443 -17.35 3.98 -27.07
N GLU A 444 -16.20 3.47 -26.69
CA GLU A 444 -15.03 3.36 -27.56
C GLU A 444 -15.23 2.27 -28.62
N ALA A 445 -15.79 1.12 -28.23
CA ALA A 445 -16.08 0.03 -29.15
C ALA A 445 -17.11 0.41 -30.22
N TYR A 446 -18.02 1.34 -29.94
CA TYR A 446 -18.93 1.89 -30.92
C TYR A 446 -18.19 2.67 -32.01
N LYS A 447 -17.07 3.33 -31.69
CA LYS A 447 -16.25 4.06 -32.65
C LYS A 447 -15.29 3.12 -33.40
N ASP A 448 -14.50 2.35 -32.66
CA ASP A 448 -13.53 1.37 -33.18
C ASP A 448 -13.24 0.26 -32.15
N PRO A 449 -13.87 -0.92 -32.31
CA PRO A 449 -13.66 -2.04 -31.39
C PRO A 449 -12.20 -2.49 -31.28
N SER A 450 -11.47 -2.45 -32.42
CA SER A 450 -10.08 -2.93 -32.45
C SER A 450 -9.13 -1.95 -31.77
N ALA A 451 -9.29 -0.66 -32.00
CA ALA A 451 -8.47 0.37 -31.38
C ALA A 451 -8.63 0.38 -29.86
N PHE A 452 -9.85 0.21 -29.35
CA PHE A 452 -10.12 0.13 -27.92
C PHE A 452 -9.39 -1.05 -27.28
N ARG A 453 -9.54 -2.26 -27.84
CA ARG A 453 -8.87 -3.47 -27.31
C ARG A 453 -7.36 -3.32 -27.34
N SER A 454 -6.79 -2.76 -28.40
CA SER A 454 -5.36 -2.47 -28.49
C SER A 454 -4.89 -1.52 -27.38
N MET A 455 -5.62 -0.43 -27.14
CA MET A 455 -5.28 0.52 -26.07
C MET A 455 -5.37 -0.11 -24.68
N TYR A 456 -6.38 -0.93 -24.42
CA TYR A 456 -6.51 -1.65 -23.16
C TYR A 456 -5.34 -2.63 -22.94
N MET A 457 -5.04 -3.48 -23.94
CA MET A 457 -3.93 -4.43 -23.89
C MET A 457 -2.58 -3.74 -23.72
N LYS A 458 -2.37 -2.59 -24.34
CA LYS A 458 -1.16 -1.79 -24.16
C LYS A 458 -0.97 -1.38 -22.71
N ARG A 459 -2.04 -0.97 -22.02
CA ARG A 459 -1.98 -0.61 -20.59
C ARG A 459 -1.67 -1.81 -19.70
N LEU A 460 -2.21 -2.97 -20.00
CA LEU A 460 -1.87 -4.20 -19.29
C LEU A 460 -0.39 -4.55 -19.50
N LYS A 461 0.13 -4.48 -20.73
CA LYS A 461 1.54 -4.73 -21.06
C LYS A 461 2.49 -3.76 -20.32
N GLU A 462 2.14 -2.47 -20.25
CA GLU A 462 2.87 -1.51 -19.41
C GLU A 462 2.87 -1.93 -17.92
N GLY A 463 1.74 -2.44 -17.42
CA GLY A 463 1.60 -2.97 -16.06
C GLY A 463 2.52 -4.15 -15.79
N VAL A 464 2.67 -5.07 -16.76
CA VAL A 464 3.61 -6.21 -16.66
C VAL A 464 5.05 -5.73 -16.41
N TYR A 465 5.52 -4.71 -17.13
CA TYR A 465 6.86 -4.15 -16.89
C TYR A 465 7.00 -3.53 -15.49
N ARG A 466 5.97 -2.83 -15.05
CA ARG A 466 5.97 -2.24 -13.70
C ARG A 466 5.96 -3.29 -12.59
N SER A 467 5.29 -4.41 -12.80
CA SER A 467 5.23 -5.53 -11.84
C SER A 467 6.58 -6.21 -11.60
N VAL A 468 7.56 -5.97 -12.48
CA VAL A 468 8.95 -6.41 -12.29
C VAL A 468 9.90 -5.26 -11.91
N GLY A 469 9.34 -4.11 -11.52
CA GLY A 469 10.09 -2.99 -10.97
C GLY A 469 10.72 -2.05 -12.00
N ARG A 470 10.35 -2.14 -13.30
CA ARG A 470 10.87 -1.26 -14.36
C ARG A 470 9.79 -0.69 -15.28
N ALA A 471 10.09 0.40 -15.97
CA ALA A 471 9.26 0.91 -17.06
C ALA A 471 9.69 0.29 -18.42
N PRO A 472 8.75 0.11 -19.37
CA PRO A 472 9.12 -0.29 -20.72
C PRO A 472 9.88 0.83 -21.43
N THR A 473 10.86 0.46 -22.26
CA THR A 473 11.55 1.39 -23.15
C THR A 473 10.66 1.77 -24.35
N ALA A 474 10.98 2.88 -25.01
CA ALA A 474 10.25 3.30 -26.22
C ALA A 474 10.28 2.24 -27.35
N ALA A 475 11.34 1.42 -27.43
CA ALA A 475 11.44 0.33 -28.38
C ALA A 475 10.51 -0.83 -28.04
N GLU A 476 10.39 -1.19 -26.75
CA GLU A 476 9.45 -2.21 -26.26
C GLU A 476 8.00 -1.80 -26.47
N VAL A 477 7.66 -0.55 -26.15
CA VAL A 477 6.30 0.00 -26.37
C VAL A 477 5.88 -0.08 -27.84
N LYS A 478 6.79 0.14 -28.79
CA LYS A 478 6.52 0.01 -30.24
C LYS A 478 6.24 -1.44 -30.66
N GLN A 479 6.64 -2.42 -29.87
CA GLN A 479 6.40 -3.84 -30.18
C GLN A 479 5.09 -4.37 -29.55
N PHE A 480 4.44 -3.63 -28.66
CA PHE A 480 3.23 -4.08 -27.97
C PHE A 480 2.10 -4.52 -28.89
N ASP A 481 1.93 -3.86 -30.03
CA ASP A 481 0.90 -4.22 -31.00
C ASP A 481 1.21 -5.52 -31.79
N LYS A 482 2.43 -6.07 -31.63
CA LYS A 482 2.89 -7.30 -32.29
C LYS A 482 3.11 -8.47 -31.33
N GLN A 483 2.85 -8.29 -30.07
CA GLN A 483 3.10 -9.29 -29.02
C GLN A 483 1.82 -9.55 -28.24
N THR A 484 1.59 -10.79 -27.86
CA THR A 484 0.57 -11.13 -26.87
C THR A 484 1.00 -10.63 -25.50
N LEU A 485 0.07 -10.49 -24.56
CA LEU A 485 0.36 -10.17 -23.16
C LEU A 485 1.32 -11.22 -22.57
N ARG A 486 1.11 -12.49 -22.87
CA ARG A 486 1.97 -13.59 -22.48
C ARG A 486 3.40 -13.43 -23.00
N ALA A 487 3.57 -13.11 -24.29
CA ALA A 487 4.90 -12.90 -24.85
C ALA A 487 5.66 -11.76 -24.13
N VAL A 488 4.95 -10.72 -23.67
CA VAL A 488 5.52 -9.66 -22.84
C VAL A 488 5.86 -10.17 -21.46
N THR A 489 5.00 -10.96 -20.83
CA THR A 489 5.21 -11.55 -19.51
C THR A 489 6.43 -12.48 -19.51
N ASP A 490 6.57 -13.32 -20.55
CA ASP A 490 7.74 -14.17 -20.76
C ASP A 490 9.03 -13.35 -20.99
N ALA A 491 8.96 -12.30 -21.82
CA ALA A 491 10.12 -11.46 -22.16
C ALA A 491 10.71 -10.72 -20.95
N VAL A 492 9.89 -10.36 -19.95
CA VAL A 492 10.36 -9.74 -18.70
C VAL A 492 10.80 -10.76 -17.65
N GLY A 493 10.62 -12.07 -17.92
CA GLY A 493 10.91 -13.15 -16.96
C GLY A 493 10.03 -13.05 -15.71
N TRP A 494 8.76 -12.76 -15.89
CA TRP A 494 7.83 -12.41 -14.80
C TRP A 494 7.79 -13.45 -13.69
N GLY A 495 7.79 -14.74 -14.02
CA GLY A 495 7.70 -15.84 -13.06
C GLY A 495 8.77 -15.79 -11.96
N GLU A 496 10.01 -15.40 -12.29
CA GLU A 496 11.08 -15.26 -11.31
C GLU A 496 11.21 -13.83 -10.77
N ALA A 497 11.06 -12.84 -11.63
CA ALA A 497 11.22 -11.44 -11.25
C ALA A 497 10.13 -10.98 -10.26
N SER A 498 8.89 -11.45 -10.45
CA SER A 498 7.73 -11.12 -9.62
C SER A 498 7.82 -11.67 -8.19
N LYS A 499 8.59 -12.74 -7.95
CA LYS A 499 8.82 -13.28 -6.58
C LYS A 499 9.41 -12.25 -5.62
N LYS A 500 10.13 -11.26 -6.16
CA LYS A 500 10.75 -10.17 -5.39
C LYS A 500 9.85 -8.95 -5.21
N VAL A 501 8.69 -8.92 -5.86
CA VAL A 501 7.75 -7.80 -5.84
C VAL A 501 6.61 -8.11 -4.88
N GLU A 502 6.40 -7.26 -3.88
CA GLU A 502 5.42 -7.48 -2.80
C GLU A 502 3.99 -7.69 -3.36
N GLU A 503 3.60 -6.85 -4.30
CA GLU A 503 2.27 -6.87 -4.89
C GLU A 503 1.99 -8.18 -5.67
N CYS A 504 3.04 -8.85 -6.16
CA CYS A 504 2.94 -10.11 -6.89
C CYS A 504 2.95 -11.34 -5.99
N ARG A 505 3.37 -11.23 -4.74
CA ARG A 505 3.48 -12.37 -3.80
C ARG A 505 2.19 -13.13 -3.61
N ILE A 506 1.05 -12.46 -3.73
CA ILE A 506 -0.26 -13.12 -3.61
C ILE A 506 -0.45 -14.24 -4.62
N TYR A 507 0.05 -14.08 -5.84
CA TYR A 507 -0.06 -15.11 -6.88
C TYR A 507 0.82 -16.33 -6.56
N HIS A 508 2.05 -16.10 -6.09
CA HIS A 508 2.93 -17.20 -5.66
C HIS A 508 2.38 -17.91 -4.44
N ALA A 509 1.88 -17.16 -3.46
CA ALA A 509 1.23 -17.73 -2.27
C ALA A 509 -0.05 -18.53 -2.59
N LEU A 510 -0.78 -18.14 -3.64
CA LEU A 510 -1.92 -18.94 -4.14
C LEU A 510 -1.44 -20.18 -4.91
N ALA A 511 -0.33 -20.10 -5.62
CA ALA A 511 0.25 -21.27 -6.30
C ALA A 511 0.77 -22.31 -5.29
N ASP A 512 1.29 -21.88 -4.14
CA ASP A 512 1.70 -22.75 -3.03
C ASP A 512 0.55 -23.61 -2.48
N LEU A 513 -0.71 -23.20 -2.67
CA LEU A 513 -1.89 -24.01 -2.28
C LEU A 513 -2.10 -25.25 -3.16
N GLN A 514 -1.47 -25.34 -4.32
CA GLN A 514 -1.51 -26.47 -5.27
C GLN A 514 -2.94 -26.98 -5.54
N LEU A 515 -3.87 -26.06 -5.82
CA LEU A 515 -5.26 -26.40 -6.07
C LEU A 515 -5.48 -26.78 -7.55
N PRO A 516 -6.41 -27.68 -7.85
CA PRO A 516 -6.67 -28.16 -9.20
C PRO A 516 -7.26 -27.12 -10.16
N LEU A 517 -7.96 -26.12 -9.63
CA LEU A 517 -8.68 -25.13 -10.44
C LEU A 517 -8.61 -23.74 -9.81
N TYR A 518 -8.26 -22.76 -10.64
CA TYR A 518 -8.34 -21.34 -10.36
C TYR A 518 -9.26 -20.68 -11.37
N VAL A 519 -10.10 -19.77 -10.95
CA VAL A 519 -11.01 -19.01 -11.82
C VAL A 519 -10.66 -17.55 -11.76
N THR A 520 -10.57 -16.86 -12.88
CA THR A 520 -10.29 -15.41 -12.91
C THR A 520 -11.21 -14.68 -13.88
N THR A 521 -11.58 -13.46 -13.51
CA THR A 521 -12.20 -12.48 -14.42
C THR A 521 -11.16 -11.54 -15.04
N ASN A 522 -9.89 -11.66 -14.64
CA ASN A 522 -8.79 -10.91 -15.22
C ASN A 522 -8.37 -11.50 -16.58
N VAL A 523 -7.91 -10.63 -17.46
CA VAL A 523 -7.42 -10.99 -18.80
C VAL A 523 -5.94 -11.37 -18.80
N ASP A 524 -5.23 -11.02 -17.69
CA ASP A 524 -3.81 -11.32 -17.52
C ASP A 524 -3.54 -12.79 -17.19
N ASP A 525 -2.29 -13.21 -17.42
CA ASP A 525 -1.82 -14.57 -17.18
C ASP A 525 -1.05 -14.73 -15.84
N PHE A 526 -1.11 -13.77 -14.89
CA PHE A 526 -0.28 -13.80 -13.69
C PHE A 526 -0.46 -15.07 -12.84
N MET A 527 -1.69 -15.57 -12.69
CA MET A 527 -1.92 -16.83 -11.95
C MET A 527 -1.34 -18.02 -12.70
N TYR A 528 -1.50 -18.07 -14.02
CA TYR A 528 -0.90 -19.09 -14.86
C TYR A 528 0.63 -19.09 -14.72
N GLU A 529 1.26 -17.94 -14.84
CA GLU A 529 2.71 -17.77 -14.73
C GLU A 529 3.23 -18.15 -13.33
N ALA A 530 2.51 -17.81 -12.26
CA ALA A 530 2.89 -18.19 -10.92
C ALA A 530 2.88 -19.73 -10.74
N LEU A 531 1.87 -20.41 -11.32
CA LEU A 531 1.79 -21.88 -11.31
C LEU A 531 2.88 -22.51 -12.21
N ALA A 532 3.09 -22.00 -13.42
CA ALA A 532 4.08 -22.52 -14.36
C ALA A 532 5.53 -22.42 -13.84
N HIS A 533 5.80 -21.47 -12.94
CA HIS A 533 7.11 -21.30 -12.29
C HIS A 533 7.14 -21.82 -10.84
N HIS A 534 6.10 -22.57 -10.43
CA HIS A 534 6.07 -23.20 -9.10
C HIS A 534 7.01 -24.42 -9.07
N PRO A 535 7.88 -24.60 -8.04
CA PRO A 535 8.88 -25.67 -8.02
C PRO A 535 8.33 -27.10 -8.10
N ALA A 536 7.08 -27.32 -7.65
CA ALA A 536 6.43 -28.62 -7.66
C ALA A 536 5.69 -28.95 -8.97
N LEU A 537 5.63 -28.02 -9.92
CA LEU A 537 4.88 -28.17 -11.18
C LEU A 537 5.82 -28.08 -12.38
N LYS A 538 5.43 -28.69 -13.48
CA LYS A 538 6.08 -28.48 -14.77
C LYS A 538 5.24 -27.49 -15.60
N PRO A 539 5.87 -26.54 -16.30
CA PRO A 539 5.13 -25.57 -17.12
C PRO A 539 4.15 -26.18 -18.12
N GLU A 540 4.51 -27.34 -18.67
CA GLU A 540 3.66 -28.09 -19.62
C GLU A 540 2.43 -28.75 -19.00
N ASP A 541 2.39 -28.89 -17.67
CA ASP A 541 1.25 -29.49 -16.96
C ASP A 541 0.23 -28.42 -16.52
N VAL A 542 0.62 -27.15 -16.49
CA VAL A 542 -0.28 -26.04 -16.18
C VAL A 542 -1.12 -25.67 -17.41
N ARG A 543 -2.42 -25.59 -17.24
CA ARG A 543 -3.36 -25.34 -18.34
C ARG A 543 -4.13 -24.04 -18.13
N ARG A 544 -4.40 -23.32 -19.22
CA ARG A 544 -5.37 -22.21 -19.23
C ARG A 544 -6.51 -22.51 -20.19
N ILE A 545 -7.68 -22.10 -19.82
CA ILE A 545 -8.90 -22.26 -20.62
C ILE A 545 -9.73 -20.99 -20.55
N GLY A 546 -10.40 -20.68 -21.65
CA GLY A 546 -11.43 -19.64 -21.74
C GLY A 546 -12.77 -20.25 -22.13
N PRO A 547 -13.88 -19.65 -21.72
CA PRO A 547 -15.19 -20.08 -22.16
C PRO A 547 -15.40 -19.77 -23.65
N ARG A 548 -16.18 -20.59 -24.34
CA ARG A 548 -16.58 -20.32 -25.73
C ARG A 548 -17.78 -19.38 -25.77
N TRP A 549 -17.53 -18.07 -25.67
CA TRP A 549 -18.60 -17.05 -25.73
C TRP A 549 -19.22 -16.88 -27.11
N GLN A 550 -18.46 -17.12 -28.18
CA GLN A 550 -18.99 -17.09 -29.54
C GLN A 550 -19.80 -18.36 -29.84
N LYS A 551 -20.85 -18.23 -30.65
CA LYS A 551 -21.56 -19.41 -31.15
C LYS A 551 -20.55 -20.36 -31.75
N ALA A 552 -20.57 -21.61 -31.25
CA ALA A 552 -19.88 -22.67 -31.95
C ALA A 552 -20.32 -22.62 -33.45
N THR A 553 -19.35 -22.62 -34.34
CA THR A 553 -19.63 -22.88 -35.77
C THR A 553 -20.48 -24.14 -35.84
N GLU A 554 -21.57 -24.12 -36.62
CA GLU A 554 -22.41 -25.33 -36.80
C GLU A 554 -21.53 -26.54 -37.06
N GLY A 555 -21.61 -27.55 -36.16
CA GLY A 555 -20.78 -28.76 -36.22
C GLY A 555 -19.59 -28.79 -35.29
N ALA A 556 -19.29 -27.75 -34.49
CA ALA A 556 -18.29 -27.88 -33.43
C ALA A 556 -18.80 -28.80 -32.30
N PRO A 557 -18.02 -29.78 -31.81
CA PRO A 557 -18.45 -30.64 -30.72
C PRO A 557 -18.72 -29.79 -29.47
N PRO A 558 -19.71 -30.17 -28.63
CA PRO A 558 -19.86 -29.59 -27.31
C PRO A 558 -18.54 -29.68 -26.55
N HIS A 559 -18.32 -28.81 -25.57
CA HIS A 559 -17.13 -28.89 -24.73
C HIS A 559 -16.99 -30.33 -24.20
N SER A 560 -16.04 -31.07 -24.76
CA SER A 560 -15.66 -32.38 -24.27
C SER A 560 -15.11 -32.25 -22.85
N VAL A 561 -15.18 -33.33 -22.08
CA VAL A 561 -14.46 -33.44 -20.80
C VAL A 561 -13.00 -33.10 -21.06
N LEU A 562 -12.43 -32.19 -20.23
CA LEU A 562 -11.00 -31.86 -20.33
C LEU A 562 -10.17 -33.07 -19.95
N GLU A 563 -9.17 -33.36 -20.77
CA GLU A 563 -8.15 -34.40 -20.50
C GLU A 563 -6.76 -33.74 -20.58
N PRO A 564 -5.91 -33.92 -19.56
CA PRO A 564 -6.16 -34.63 -18.28
C PRO A 564 -7.17 -33.88 -17.38
N GLU A 565 -7.80 -34.59 -16.44
CA GLU A 565 -8.67 -33.96 -15.45
C GLU A 565 -7.89 -32.98 -14.57
N PRO A 566 -8.52 -31.85 -14.13
CA PRO A 566 -7.91 -30.94 -13.19
C PRO A 566 -7.47 -31.65 -11.89
N SER A 567 -6.19 -31.49 -11.55
CA SER A 567 -5.58 -32.01 -10.31
C SER A 567 -4.54 -31.03 -9.77
N SER A 568 -4.04 -31.28 -8.57
CA SER A 568 -2.93 -30.48 -7.99
C SER A 568 -1.66 -30.55 -8.84
N THR A 569 -1.44 -31.63 -9.60
CA THR A 569 -0.30 -31.78 -10.52
C THR A 569 -0.59 -31.30 -11.94
N THR A 570 -1.85 -31.09 -12.30
CA THR A 570 -2.27 -30.55 -13.60
C THR A 570 -3.34 -29.47 -13.35
N PRO A 571 -2.94 -28.32 -12.79
CA PRO A 571 -3.88 -27.25 -12.46
C PRO A 571 -4.35 -26.51 -13.70
N TYR A 572 -5.59 -26.05 -13.65
CA TYR A 572 -6.22 -25.23 -14.68
C TYR A 572 -6.51 -23.83 -14.19
N VAL A 573 -6.29 -22.82 -15.05
CA VAL A 573 -6.75 -21.45 -14.87
C VAL A 573 -7.86 -21.16 -15.86
N LEU A 574 -9.08 -20.96 -15.36
CA LEU A 574 -10.26 -20.60 -16.15
C LEU A 574 -10.43 -19.09 -16.20
N HIS A 575 -10.23 -18.49 -17.38
CA HIS A 575 -10.41 -17.05 -17.62
C HIS A 575 -11.84 -16.76 -18.07
N LEU A 576 -12.70 -16.32 -17.16
CA LEU A 576 -14.13 -16.06 -17.46
C LEU A 576 -14.34 -14.93 -18.46
N ASN A 577 -13.45 -13.95 -18.55
CA ASN A 577 -13.54 -12.84 -19.51
C ASN A 577 -12.71 -13.07 -20.78
N GLY A 578 -12.13 -14.27 -20.93
CA GLY A 578 -11.17 -14.56 -22.00
C GLY A 578 -9.74 -14.12 -21.64
N PHE A 579 -8.81 -14.35 -22.53
CA PHE A 579 -7.40 -13.98 -22.40
C PHE A 579 -6.80 -13.66 -23.76
N ASP A 580 -5.64 -12.98 -23.75
CA ASP A 580 -4.92 -12.59 -24.97
C ASP A 580 -4.14 -13.81 -25.52
N ASP A 581 -4.69 -14.45 -26.55
CA ASP A 581 -4.08 -15.58 -27.25
C ASP A 581 -3.57 -15.24 -28.66
N THR A 582 -3.78 -14.00 -29.12
CA THR A 582 -3.32 -13.50 -30.40
C THR A 582 -2.77 -12.08 -30.30
N ALA A 583 -1.75 -11.78 -31.09
CA ALA A 583 -1.21 -10.43 -31.20
C ALA A 583 -2.07 -9.49 -32.10
N ASP A 584 -3.07 -10.02 -32.78
CA ASP A 584 -3.98 -9.25 -33.63
C ASP A 584 -5.20 -8.78 -32.82
N PRO A 585 -5.32 -7.47 -32.47
CA PRO A 585 -6.42 -6.97 -31.68
C PRO A 585 -7.80 -7.19 -32.30
N SER A 586 -7.88 -7.37 -33.63
CA SER A 586 -9.14 -7.64 -34.31
C SER A 586 -9.69 -9.05 -34.07
N GLN A 587 -8.85 -9.94 -33.54
CA GLN A 587 -9.21 -11.32 -33.22
C GLN A 587 -9.48 -11.53 -31.71
N LEU A 588 -9.44 -10.47 -30.91
CA LEU A 588 -9.71 -10.50 -29.45
C LEU A 588 -11.21 -10.36 -29.10
N ASP A 589 -12.11 -10.68 -30.03
CA ASP A 589 -13.56 -10.58 -29.80
C ASP A 589 -14.08 -11.49 -28.68
N HIS A 590 -13.34 -12.53 -28.35
CA HIS A 590 -13.63 -13.42 -27.23
C HIS A 590 -13.29 -12.82 -25.86
N VAL A 591 -12.57 -11.68 -25.82
CA VAL A 591 -12.26 -10.95 -24.59
C VAL A 591 -13.39 -9.98 -24.27
N ALA A 592 -14.14 -10.27 -23.20
CA ALA A 592 -15.28 -9.46 -22.79
C ALA A 592 -14.81 -8.22 -22.01
N LEU A 593 -14.99 -7.03 -22.56
CA LEU A 593 -14.59 -5.75 -21.98
C LEU A 593 -15.71 -4.71 -21.97
N SER A 594 -16.56 -4.66 -23.01
CA SER A 594 -17.68 -3.72 -23.09
C SER A 594 -18.92 -4.22 -22.33
N GLU A 595 -19.90 -3.34 -22.11
CA GLU A 595 -21.18 -3.74 -21.51
C GLU A 595 -21.88 -4.81 -22.35
N ASP A 596 -21.89 -4.65 -23.68
CA ASP A 596 -22.52 -5.62 -24.57
C ASP A 596 -21.80 -6.98 -24.53
N ASP A 597 -20.46 -7.00 -24.51
CA ASP A 597 -19.69 -8.23 -24.34
C ASP A 597 -20.07 -8.92 -23.02
N MET A 598 -20.11 -8.15 -21.92
CA MET A 598 -20.43 -8.67 -20.60
C MET A 598 -21.88 -9.20 -20.53
N MET A 599 -22.84 -8.46 -21.07
CA MET A 599 -24.24 -8.90 -21.12
C MET A 599 -24.42 -10.17 -21.95
N ALA A 600 -23.85 -10.21 -23.16
CA ALA A 600 -23.92 -11.39 -24.03
C ALA A 600 -23.32 -12.62 -23.34
N LYS A 601 -22.18 -12.45 -22.68
CA LYS A 601 -21.52 -13.47 -21.90
C LYS A 601 -22.41 -14.00 -20.76
N TYR A 602 -22.98 -13.12 -19.96
CA TYR A 602 -23.76 -13.52 -18.78
C TYR A 602 -25.09 -14.17 -19.15
N ILE A 603 -25.75 -13.68 -20.21
CA ILE A 603 -26.98 -14.33 -20.72
C ILE A 603 -26.68 -15.76 -21.18
N ARG A 604 -25.58 -15.98 -21.90
CA ARG A 604 -25.16 -17.32 -22.32
C ARG A 604 -24.76 -18.18 -21.14
N LEU A 605 -24.01 -17.65 -20.18
CA LEU A 605 -23.59 -18.37 -19.00
C LEU A 605 -24.79 -18.86 -18.18
N ALA A 606 -25.82 -18.03 -18.04
CA ALA A 606 -27.03 -18.41 -17.33
C ALA A 606 -27.89 -19.45 -18.09
N ARG A 607 -27.87 -19.44 -19.42
CA ARG A 607 -28.71 -20.30 -20.23
C ARG A 607 -28.02 -21.58 -20.68
N ASP A 608 -26.77 -21.47 -21.13
CA ASP A 608 -26.06 -22.50 -21.90
C ASP A 608 -24.75 -22.96 -21.18
N GLN A 609 -24.74 -22.97 -19.86
CA GLN A 609 -23.53 -23.17 -19.03
C GLN A 609 -22.70 -24.41 -19.42
N VAL A 610 -23.37 -25.55 -19.68
CA VAL A 610 -22.71 -26.83 -20.02
C VAL A 610 -22.08 -26.79 -21.43
N GLU A 611 -22.58 -25.94 -22.32
CA GLU A 611 -22.02 -25.75 -23.65
C GLU A 611 -20.79 -24.84 -23.66
N ILE A 612 -20.65 -23.99 -22.63
CA ILE A 612 -19.64 -22.94 -22.54
C ILE A 612 -18.45 -23.37 -21.69
N ILE A 613 -18.71 -24.09 -20.59
CA ILE A 613 -17.71 -24.55 -19.64
C ILE A 613 -17.67 -26.10 -19.68
N PRO A 614 -16.49 -26.71 -19.74
CA PRO A 614 -16.35 -28.17 -19.71
C PRO A 614 -17.05 -28.82 -18.51
N SER A 615 -17.72 -29.93 -18.72
CA SER A 615 -18.57 -30.56 -17.71
C SER A 615 -17.83 -30.98 -16.42
N ASN A 616 -16.57 -31.42 -16.54
CA ASN A 616 -15.76 -31.77 -15.37
C ASN A 616 -15.33 -30.50 -14.57
N ILE A 617 -15.19 -29.34 -15.20
CA ILE A 617 -15.02 -28.05 -14.50
C ILE A 617 -16.30 -27.68 -13.76
N VAL A 618 -17.47 -27.81 -14.40
CA VAL A 618 -18.78 -27.56 -13.75
C VAL A 618 -18.95 -28.46 -12.54
N THR A 619 -18.61 -29.74 -12.67
CA THR A 619 -18.64 -30.71 -11.55
C THR A 619 -17.70 -30.28 -10.43
N ARG A 620 -16.44 -29.91 -10.76
CA ARG A 620 -15.47 -29.47 -9.77
C ARG A 620 -15.96 -28.21 -9.03
N LEU A 621 -16.51 -27.23 -9.75
CA LEU A 621 -17.11 -26.04 -9.15
C LEU A 621 -18.25 -26.40 -8.19
N SER A 622 -19.14 -27.36 -8.56
CA SER A 622 -20.24 -27.77 -7.71
C SER A 622 -19.80 -28.50 -6.43
N ASP A 623 -18.65 -29.20 -6.50
CA ASP A 623 -18.12 -29.99 -5.40
C ASP A 623 -17.11 -29.23 -4.53
N SER A 624 -16.84 -27.95 -4.80
CA SER A 624 -15.83 -27.14 -4.10
C SER A 624 -16.45 -25.98 -3.32
N SER A 625 -15.75 -25.55 -2.29
CA SER A 625 -15.94 -24.24 -1.66
C SER A 625 -15.33 -23.16 -2.53
N TRP A 626 -15.95 -22.00 -2.60
CA TRP A 626 -15.47 -20.88 -3.42
C TRP A 626 -14.83 -19.83 -2.56
N LEU A 627 -13.66 -19.36 -2.98
CA LEU A 627 -12.88 -18.31 -2.31
C LEU A 627 -12.75 -17.10 -3.22
N PHE A 628 -13.55 -16.07 -2.98
CA PHE A 628 -13.55 -14.83 -3.77
C PHE A 628 -12.49 -13.87 -3.27
N LEU A 629 -11.51 -13.55 -4.11
CA LEU A 629 -10.40 -12.65 -3.82
C LEU A 629 -10.38 -11.48 -4.81
N GLY A 630 -10.32 -10.24 -4.31
CA GLY A 630 -10.17 -9.06 -5.17
C GLY A 630 -11.43 -8.64 -5.92
N TYR A 631 -12.61 -9.08 -5.49
CA TYR A 631 -13.89 -8.55 -5.95
C TYR A 631 -14.36 -7.42 -5.01
N ASP A 632 -15.16 -6.51 -5.58
CA ASP A 632 -15.98 -5.61 -4.80
C ASP A 632 -17.39 -6.20 -4.68
N ILE A 633 -17.89 -6.35 -3.48
CA ILE A 633 -19.22 -6.96 -3.26
C ILE A 633 -20.34 -6.08 -3.86
N ASP A 634 -20.10 -4.77 -3.93
CA ASP A 634 -21.02 -3.81 -4.56
C ASP A 634 -20.95 -3.87 -6.10
N ASP A 635 -19.93 -4.52 -6.66
CA ASP A 635 -19.80 -4.66 -8.10
C ASP A 635 -20.89 -5.58 -8.66
N TRP A 636 -21.59 -5.08 -9.67
CA TRP A 636 -22.61 -5.87 -10.36
C TRP A 636 -22.01 -7.12 -11.03
N GLU A 637 -20.75 -7.06 -11.50
CA GLU A 637 -20.05 -8.20 -12.08
C GLU A 637 -19.92 -9.35 -11.08
N PHE A 638 -19.50 -9.05 -9.84
CA PHE A 638 -19.47 -10.05 -8.77
C PHE A 638 -20.84 -10.71 -8.56
N ARG A 639 -21.91 -9.89 -8.47
CA ARG A 639 -23.28 -10.40 -8.28
C ARG A 639 -23.72 -11.30 -9.42
N VAL A 640 -23.38 -10.93 -10.67
CA VAL A 640 -23.73 -11.74 -11.84
C VAL A 640 -22.93 -13.04 -11.89
N VAL A 641 -21.64 -13.03 -11.59
CA VAL A 641 -20.84 -14.25 -11.47
C VAL A 641 -21.46 -15.20 -10.43
N VAL A 642 -21.81 -14.66 -9.25
CA VAL A 642 -22.42 -15.49 -8.20
C VAL A 642 -23.82 -15.97 -8.59
N GLN A 643 -24.68 -15.13 -9.16
CA GLN A 643 -26.05 -15.52 -9.54
C GLN A 643 -26.10 -16.33 -10.84
N GLY A 644 -25.34 -15.95 -11.85
CA GLY A 644 -25.39 -16.57 -13.17
C GLY A 644 -24.61 -17.89 -13.26
N LEU A 645 -23.44 -17.96 -12.62
CA LEU A 645 -22.59 -19.14 -12.67
C LEU A 645 -22.86 -20.09 -11.49
N LEU A 646 -22.94 -19.56 -10.29
CA LEU A 646 -22.82 -20.36 -9.07
C LEU A 646 -24.17 -20.77 -8.48
N GLN A 647 -25.19 -19.94 -8.57
CA GLN A 647 -26.54 -20.31 -8.07
C GLN A 647 -27.15 -21.52 -8.79
N PRO A 648 -27.10 -21.63 -10.13
CA PRO A 648 -27.57 -22.83 -10.81
C PRO A 648 -26.83 -24.11 -10.40
N ILE A 649 -25.52 -24.00 -10.17
CA ILE A 649 -24.66 -25.09 -9.66
C ILE A 649 -25.05 -25.48 -8.23
N ALA A 650 -25.24 -24.50 -7.35
CA ALA A 650 -25.57 -24.73 -5.94
C ALA A 650 -26.98 -25.26 -5.71
N GLN A 651 -27.95 -24.91 -6.57
CA GLN A 651 -29.33 -25.42 -6.49
C GLN A 651 -29.43 -26.90 -6.90
N ALA A 652 -28.53 -27.37 -7.75
CA ALA A 652 -28.52 -28.78 -8.19
C ALA A 652 -28.09 -29.74 -7.06
N ARG A 653 -27.41 -29.28 -6.03
CA ARG A 653 -26.96 -30.06 -4.87
C ARG A 653 -27.09 -29.28 -3.57
N ALA A 654 -27.92 -29.71 -2.64
CA ALA A 654 -28.05 -29.12 -1.29
C ALA A 654 -26.78 -29.41 -0.47
N THR A 655 -25.74 -28.60 -0.67
CA THR A 655 -24.46 -28.74 0.03
C THR A 655 -24.26 -27.69 1.11
N THR A 656 -23.77 -28.12 2.27
CA THR A 656 -23.37 -27.27 3.42
C THR A 656 -21.95 -26.73 3.26
N LYS A 657 -21.58 -26.23 2.06
CA LYS A 657 -20.21 -25.79 1.77
C LYS A 657 -19.94 -24.38 2.28
N LEU A 658 -18.71 -24.14 2.68
CA LEU A 658 -18.24 -22.83 3.13
C LEU A 658 -17.76 -22.01 1.92
N HIS A 659 -18.51 -20.99 1.53
CA HIS A 659 -18.05 -20.00 0.57
C HIS A 659 -17.52 -18.77 1.31
N ILE A 660 -16.44 -18.19 0.83
CA ILE A 660 -15.72 -17.11 1.50
C ILE A 660 -15.55 -15.95 0.52
N GLY A 661 -15.94 -14.76 0.94
CA GLY A 661 -15.67 -13.51 0.24
C GLY A 661 -14.67 -12.68 1.03
N VAL A 662 -13.51 -12.39 0.43
CA VAL A 662 -12.52 -11.48 1.00
C VAL A 662 -12.81 -10.09 0.47
N GLN A 663 -13.27 -9.21 1.36
CA GLN A 663 -13.64 -7.84 1.06
C GLN A 663 -12.61 -6.89 1.65
N LEU A 664 -12.10 -6.01 0.81
CA LEU A 664 -11.50 -4.76 1.27
C LEU A 664 -12.60 -3.93 1.95
N GLU A 665 -12.21 -3.09 2.91
CA GLU A 665 -13.09 -2.19 3.66
C GLU A 665 -14.23 -1.61 2.80
N VAL A 666 -15.37 -1.40 3.41
CA VAL A 666 -16.51 -0.71 2.77
C VAL A 666 -15.97 0.59 2.15
N GLY A 667 -16.12 0.74 0.86
CA GLY A 667 -15.71 1.95 0.16
C GLY A 667 -16.33 3.19 0.82
N PRO A 668 -15.76 4.39 0.71
CA PRO A 668 -16.29 5.58 1.34
C PRO A 668 -17.68 5.86 0.79
N GLY A 669 -18.67 5.43 1.53
CA GLY A 669 -19.97 6.03 1.46
C GLY A 669 -19.81 7.50 1.86
N GLY A 670 -20.62 8.39 1.29
CA GLY A 670 -20.56 9.82 1.56
C GLY A 670 -20.50 10.14 3.05
N THR A 671 -20.07 11.33 3.39
CA THR A 671 -19.99 11.86 4.75
C THR A 671 -21.26 11.53 5.54
N GLY A 672 -21.14 10.71 6.60
CA GLY A 672 -22.25 10.37 7.50
C GLY A 672 -22.73 8.90 7.44
N ILE A 673 -22.08 8.02 6.68
CA ILE A 673 -22.44 6.58 6.66
C ILE A 673 -21.70 5.85 7.79
N ASP A 674 -22.47 5.17 8.64
CA ASP A 674 -21.93 4.26 9.64
C ASP A 674 -21.34 3.01 8.96
N GLU A 675 -20.00 2.94 8.88
CA GLU A 675 -19.28 1.81 8.27
C GLU A 675 -19.67 0.47 8.91
N GLN A 676 -19.95 0.43 10.20
CA GLN A 676 -20.33 -0.80 10.89
C GLN A 676 -21.74 -1.26 10.48
N ALA A 677 -22.65 -0.32 10.26
CA ALA A 677 -23.99 -0.63 9.76
C ALA A 677 -23.95 -1.20 8.34
N VAL A 678 -23.10 -0.63 7.47
CA VAL A 678 -22.91 -1.13 6.09
C VAL A 678 -22.24 -2.50 6.10
N GLN A 679 -21.19 -2.71 6.89
CA GLN A 679 -20.55 -4.02 7.04
C GLN A 679 -21.54 -5.07 7.51
N LYS A 680 -22.35 -4.77 8.52
CA LYS A 680 -23.38 -5.67 9.04
C LYS A 680 -24.45 -6.00 8.00
N TYR A 681 -24.86 -5.01 7.21
CA TYR A 681 -25.82 -5.22 6.12
C TYR A 681 -25.26 -6.13 5.04
N LEU A 682 -24.07 -5.80 4.50
CA LEU A 682 -23.44 -6.58 3.44
C LEU A 682 -23.16 -8.01 3.87
N GLN A 683 -22.67 -8.19 5.10
CA GLN A 683 -22.45 -9.51 5.69
C GLN A 683 -23.76 -10.31 5.78
N GLY A 684 -24.81 -9.73 6.37
CA GLY A 684 -26.09 -10.41 6.49
C GLY A 684 -26.69 -10.76 5.13
N TYR A 685 -26.58 -9.85 4.16
CA TYR A 685 -27.04 -10.08 2.79
C TYR A 685 -26.33 -11.24 2.09
N LEU A 686 -24.98 -11.27 2.14
CA LEU A 686 -24.19 -12.30 1.50
C LEU A 686 -24.35 -13.67 2.17
N GLU A 687 -24.39 -13.69 3.50
CA GLU A 687 -24.57 -14.92 4.26
C GLU A 687 -25.96 -15.53 4.04
N GLN A 688 -27.03 -14.72 4.11
CA GLN A 688 -28.40 -15.19 3.92
C GLN A 688 -28.72 -15.54 2.48
N ARG A 689 -28.26 -14.71 1.51
CA ARG A 689 -28.61 -14.87 0.11
C ARG A 689 -27.73 -15.87 -0.64
N PHE A 690 -26.42 -15.89 -0.31
CA PHE A 690 -25.42 -16.64 -1.07
C PHE A 690 -24.61 -17.63 -0.22
N ARG A 691 -24.82 -17.68 1.09
CA ARG A 691 -24.02 -18.46 2.03
C ARG A 691 -22.53 -18.17 1.98
N ILE A 692 -22.19 -16.92 1.72
CA ILE A 692 -20.82 -16.41 1.67
C ILE A 692 -20.47 -15.81 3.01
N THR A 693 -19.50 -16.39 3.70
CA THR A 693 -18.90 -15.78 4.91
C THR A 693 -17.91 -14.70 4.49
N VAL A 694 -18.05 -13.51 5.03
CA VAL A 694 -17.18 -12.38 4.67
C VAL A 694 -15.97 -12.32 5.60
N TYR A 695 -14.78 -12.26 4.99
CA TYR A 695 -13.54 -11.89 5.66
C TYR A 695 -13.22 -10.43 5.32
N TRP A 696 -13.18 -9.57 6.33
CA TRP A 696 -12.88 -8.15 6.16
C TRP A 696 -11.36 -7.92 6.19
N GLY A 697 -10.79 -7.58 5.06
CA GLY A 697 -9.37 -7.34 4.88
C GLY A 697 -8.92 -7.43 3.43
N SER A 698 -7.64 -7.17 3.14
CA SER A 698 -7.14 -7.29 1.78
C SER A 698 -6.95 -8.76 1.38
N PRO A 699 -7.03 -9.08 0.07
CA PRO A 699 -6.71 -10.42 -0.43
C PRO A 699 -5.32 -10.91 -0.01
N ALA A 700 -4.31 -10.01 -0.03
CA ALA A 700 -2.95 -10.34 0.38
C ALA A 700 -2.86 -10.69 1.88
N GLN A 701 -3.58 -9.96 2.74
CA GLN A 701 -3.66 -10.28 4.17
C GLN A 701 -4.29 -11.65 4.41
N PHE A 702 -5.39 -11.93 3.72
CA PHE A 702 -6.09 -13.20 3.85
C PHE A 702 -5.19 -14.38 3.45
N VAL A 703 -4.55 -14.29 2.27
CA VAL A 703 -3.70 -15.38 1.76
C VAL A 703 -2.45 -15.57 2.62
N ALA A 704 -1.85 -14.49 3.11
CA ALA A 704 -0.71 -14.58 4.04
C ALA A 704 -1.10 -15.26 5.36
N GLU A 705 -2.27 -14.95 5.92
CA GLU A 705 -2.77 -15.63 7.12
C GLU A 705 -3.12 -17.09 6.85
N LEU A 706 -3.72 -17.39 5.70
CA LEU A 706 -4.04 -18.74 5.30
C LEU A 706 -2.78 -19.62 5.21
N ASN A 707 -1.75 -19.16 4.49
CA ASN A 707 -0.51 -19.92 4.33
C ASN A 707 0.19 -20.16 5.67
N ARG A 708 0.21 -19.17 6.56
CA ARG A 708 0.75 -19.33 7.90
C ARG A 708 0.06 -20.46 8.68
N ARG A 709 -1.28 -20.50 8.63
CA ARG A 709 -2.08 -21.53 9.33
C ARG A 709 -1.93 -22.92 8.73
N LEU A 710 -1.80 -23.00 7.41
CA LEU A 710 -1.53 -24.29 6.74
C LEU A 710 -0.15 -24.88 7.09
N LEU A 711 0.80 -24.03 7.51
CA LEU A 711 2.11 -24.48 8.01
C LEU A 711 2.09 -24.86 9.50
N GLU A 712 1.10 -24.38 10.27
CA GLU A 712 0.93 -24.68 11.69
C GLU A 712 0.11 -25.98 11.92
N ASP A 713 -0.76 -26.36 10.96
CA ASP A 713 -1.57 -27.61 10.95
C ASP A 713 -0.78 -28.78 10.33
#